data_5a7d66dd91a9e17af74eccf3a49f5f2a
#
_entry.id   5a7d66dd91a9e17af74eccf3a49f5f2a
#
_cell.length_a   1.000
_cell.length_b   1.000
_cell.length_c   1.000
_cell.angle_alpha   90.00
_cell.angle_beta   90.00
_cell.angle_gamma   90.00
#
_symmetry.space_group_name_H-M   'P 1'
#
loop_
_entity.id
_entity.type
_entity.pdbx_description
1 polymer ?
#
loop_
_entity_poly.entity_id
_entity_poly.type
_entity_poly.pdbx_seq_one_letter_code
_entity_poly.pdbx_strand_id
1 'polypeptide(L)'
;MSATSGTFCVVDSTAPVLTFSPANSSTMVAEDTDVTLSFDEEIRLIDNSALNNTNVDSLITLKENDVNGDDIPFDATIDADNQVITLDLVSNLSSNQIVYVAIGATVEDSYNNAISAASATFTTGDTLPPTVEIAAVITASIATDSDITFTFSEKIRLINDSAIDNTNVGSLITLKDTDANGTDIPFSATINSAKTIITINPTSNFSSQQIVYAEVPANTFEDFSDNLVPQTIKTFTAEYLKTSLSNPLNEKDVVGLIEAQIESAKRMIEHSTKPVLKRMEFLRRHNDQNNVSNQGIKLNFVNSTLTQMSSALNLSGFLNATADLFGNEWAVWSEGSISVGETDSTSASSLKEIKSSGITLGADKIVDQNLIYGVAIKMEDDDSDIGSSGSKLDTDSLSLSIYGTFPFSEKTYIDSTLGVSLLKTDLTRIHESGTLTGTRKGEQVFSSILYGAEFENEVTLSPYGRIDAGYTKLKSYSESGKVASINYNEQKIKTARASIGLLIDDEIQTPEATFFPNARIEYGKDAVDASDAVLSYVVYPNTDYTFKIDREESDNFRLGFGTDILVEGGWIFTADFERSQEDSSSYENSINLGASFQPNSTTEYSFSVIGGSSSNKQFGIDFDKSMTDDWTLNANLESAKSSNSDYNNTIGFSTRMSF
;
A
#
# COMPACT_ATOMS: atom_id res chain seq x y z
N MET A 1 -73.76 -63.29 -72.74
CA MET A 1 -72.42 -63.36 -72.16
C MET A 1 -72.11 -62.01 -71.46
N SER A 2 -72.15 -62.02 -70.18
CA SER A 2 -71.82 -60.82 -69.38
C SER A 2 -70.30 -60.76 -69.16
N ALA A 3 -69.68 -59.72 -69.65
CA ALA A 3 -68.28 -59.50 -69.41
C ALA A 3 -68.10 -58.89 -67.99
N THR A 4 -67.57 -59.63 -67.09
CA THR A 4 -67.08 -59.15 -65.79
C THR A 4 -65.75 -58.44 -65.99
N SER A 5 -65.76 -57.13 -65.85
CA SER A 5 -64.58 -56.33 -65.76
C SER A 5 -63.94 -56.57 -64.38
N GLY A 6 -62.80 -57.25 -64.35
CA GLY A 6 -61.97 -57.35 -63.16
C GLY A 6 -61.09 -56.13 -63.07
N THR A 7 -61.30 -55.32 -62.05
CA THR A 7 -60.33 -54.21 -61.69
C THR A 7 -59.13 -54.82 -60.99
N PHE A 8 -57.98 -54.75 -61.60
CA PHE A 8 -56.72 -55.10 -60.94
C PHE A 8 -56.34 -53.91 -60.10
N CYS A 9 -56.32 -54.08 -58.81
CA CYS A 9 -55.69 -53.10 -57.89
C CYS A 9 -54.17 -53.39 -57.89
N VAL A 10 -53.42 -52.49 -58.39
CA VAL A 10 -51.92 -52.53 -58.19
C VAL A 10 -51.69 -52.06 -56.76
N VAL A 11 -51.20 -52.98 -55.96
CA VAL A 11 -50.77 -52.61 -54.58
C VAL A 11 -49.50 -51.82 -54.70
N ASP A 12 -49.39 -50.69 -54.04
CA ASP A 12 -48.15 -49.92 -53.91
C ASP A 12 -47.08 -50.78 -53.19
N SER A 13 -45.92 -50.81 -53.73
CA SER A 13 -44.75 -51.54 -53.20
C SER A 13 -43.48 -50.65 -53.06
N THR A 14 -43.67 -49.33 -53.20
CA THR A 14 -42.63 -48.38 -53.06
C THR A 14 -42.72 -47.75 -51.67
N ALA A 15 -41.57 -47.59 -50.99
CA ALA A 15 -41.50 -46.88 -49.70
C ALA A 15 -41.41 -45.39 -49.94
N PRO A 16 -41.93 -44.59 -49.03
CA PRO A 16 -41.77 -43.12 -49.09
C PRO A 16 -40.37 -42.65 -49.26
N VAL A 17 -40.13 -41.67 -50.14
CA VAL A 17 -38.80 -41.09 -50.40
C VAL A 17 -38.60 -39.86 -49.52
N LEU A 18 -37.60 -39.96 -48.66
CA LEU A 18 -37.26 -38.88 -47.73
C LEU A 18 -36.27 -37.88 -48.36
N THR A 19 -36.54 -36.59 -48.14
CA THR A 19 -35.65 -35.47 -48.48
C THR A 19 -35.38 -34.64 -47.23
N PHE A 20 -34.15 -34.38 -46.92
CA PHE A 20 -33.73 -33.47 -45.84
C PHE A 20 -33.55 -32.05 -46.36
N SER A 21 -34.00 -31.07 -45.58
CA SER A 21 -33.63 -29.66 -45.75
C SER A 21 -33.18 -29.11 -44.39
N PRO A 22 -31.96 -28.60 -44.26
CA PRO A 22 -30.93 -28.45 -45.31
C PRO A 22 -30.50 -29.80 -45.92
N ALA A 23 -30.09 -29.76 -47.17
CA ALA A 23 -29.63 -30.96 -47.87
C ALA A 23 -28.35 -31.51 -47.26
N ASN A 24 -28.15 -32.84 -47.38
CA ASN A 24 -26.93 -33.50 -46.87
C ASN A 24 -25.66 -32.82 -47.42
N SER A 25 -24.71 -32.53 -46.53
CA SER A 25 -23.43 -31.82 -46.79
C SER A 25 -23.60 -30.35 -47.24
N SER A 26 -24.71 -29.72 -46.99
CA SER A 26 -24.86 -28.26 -47.15
C SER A 26 -23.94 -27.51 -46.21
N THR A 27 -23.38 -26.42 -46.68
CA THR A 27 -22.54 -25.48 -45.91
C THR A 27 -23.14 -24.09 -45.95
N MET A 28 -22.68 -23.19 -45.07
CA MET A 28 -23.19 -21.81 -45.00
C MET A 28 -24.70 -21.71 -44.70
N VAL A 29 -25.21 -22.67 -43.97
CA VAL A 29 -26.63 -22.68 -43.54
C VAL A 29 -26.84 -21.61 -42.47
N ALA A 30 -27.95 -20.89 -42.52
CA ALA A 30 -28.23 -19.88 -41.50
C ALA A 30 -28.44 -20.55 -40.11
N GLU A 31 -28.01 -19.89 -39.05
CA GLU A 31 -28.09 -20.41 -37.67
C GLU A 31 -29.51 -20.57 -37.17
N ASP A 32 -30.48 -19.85 -37.77
CA ASP A 32 -31.91 -19.87 -37.46
C ASP A 32 -32.73 -20.73 -38.46
N THR A 33 -32.04 -21.58 -39.21
CA THR A 33 -32.71 -22.44 -40.22
C THR A 33 -33.53 -23.52 -39.56
N ASP A 34 -34.82 -23.64 -39.98
CA ASP A 34 -35.65 -24.81 -39.68
C ASP A 34 -35.10 -26.04 -40.38
N VAL A 35 -35.08 -27.16 -39.67
CA VAL A 35 -34.72 -28.45 -40.25
C VAL A 35 -36.01 -29.20 -40.62
N THR A 36 -36.12 -29.60 -41.87
CA THR A 36 -37.31 -30.34 -42.33
C THR A 36 -36.98 -31.69 -42.96
N LEU A 37 -37.84 -32.65 -42.72
CA LEU A 37 -37.84 -34.00 -43.34
C LEU A 37 -39.12 -34.12 -44.16
N SER A 38 -39.00 -34.10 -45.49
CA SER A 38 -40.16 -34.15 -46.43
C SER A 38 -40.22 -35.49 -47.12
N PHE A 39 -41.40 -36.05 -47.15
CA PHE A 39 -41.75 -37.31 -47.81
C PHE A 39 -42.61 -37.05 -49.05
N ASP A 40 -42.46 -37.86 -50.09
CA ASP A 40 -43.19 -37.72 -51.35
C ASP A 40 -44.60 -38.24 -51.27
N GLU A 41 -44.98 -38.91 -50.16
CA GLU A 41 -46.28 -39.42 -49.86
C GLU A 41 -46.58 -39.37 -48.33
N GLU A 42 -47.87 -39.62 -47.95
CA GLU A 42 -48.35 -39.65 -46.57
C GLU A 42 -47.66 -40.79 -45.77
N ILE A 43 -47.13 -40.46 -44.59
CA ILE A 43 -46.48 -41.40 -43.67
C ILE A 43 -47.29 -41.63 -42.39
N ARG A 44 -47.13 -42.82 -41.80
CA ARG A 44 -47.62 -43.21 -40.47
C ARG A 44 -46.59 -44.01 -39.74
N LEU A 45 -46.80 -44.30 -38.47
CA LEU A 45 -45.89 -45.18 -37.71
C LEU A 45 -46.02 -46.64 -38.22
N ILE A 46 -44.89 -47.41 -38.09
CA ILE A 46 -44.86 -48.83 -38.53
C ILE A 46 -45.79 -49.75 -37.75
N ASP A 47 -46.40 -49.31 -36.65
CA ASP A 47 -47.46 -50.00 -35.91
C ASP A 47 -48.88 -49.62 -36.41
N ASN A 48 -48.95 -48.90 -37.51
CA ASN A 48 -50.16 -48.35 -38.13
C ASN A 48 -50.88 -47.25 -37.33
N SER A 49 -50.23 -46.72 -36.25
CA SER A 49 -50.78 -45.59 -35.53
C SER A 49 -50.49 -44.27 -36.28
N ALA A 50 -51.35 -43.28 -36.06
CA ALA A 50 -51.19 -41.96 -36.69
C ALA A 50 -50.00 -41.18 -36.11
N LEU A 51 -49.22 -40.51 -36.98
CA LEU A 51 -48.30 -39.53 -36.62
C LEU A 51 -49.02 -38.27 -36.10
N ASN A 52 -48.46 -37.62 -35.09
CA ASN A 52 -48.91 -36.35 -34.54
C ASN A 52 -47.77 -35.63 -33.78
N ASN A 53 -48.02 -34.37 -33.39
CA ASN A 53 -47.02 -33.53 -32.71
C ASN A 53 -46.58 -34.04 -31.31
N THR A 54 -47.23 -35.09 -30.77
CA THR A 54 -46.83 -35.66 -29.46
C THR A 54 -45.93 -36.89 -29.58
N ASN A 55 -45.80 -37.48 -30.76
CA ASN A 55 -45.01 -38.69 -30.97
C ASN A 55 -43.86 -38.52 -31.99
N VAL A 56 -43.89 -37.46 -32.79
CA VAL A 56 -42.92 -37.22 -33.86
C VAL A 56 -41.50 -36.93 -33.34
N ASP A 57 -41.37 -36.23 -32.21
CA ASP A 57 -40.04 -35.93 -31.62
C ASP A 57 -39.21 -37.18 -31.39
N SER A 58 -39.86 -38.24 -30.91
CA SER A 58 -39.15 -39.49 -30.55
C SER A 58 -38.59 -40.26 -31.76
N LEU A 59 -38.93 -39.87 -32.98
CA LEU A 59 -38.48 -40.50 -34.21
C LEU A 59 -37.22 -39.89 -34.76
N ILE A 60 -36.90 -38.67 -34.32
CA ILE A 60 -35.81 -37.86 -34.87
C ILE A 60 -34.64 -37.79 -33.90
N THR A 61 -33.46 -37.85 -34.45
CA THR A 61 -32.21 -37.58 -33.75
C THR A 61 -31.62 -36.33 -34.36
N LEU A 62 -31.36 -35.31 -33.51
CA LEU A 62 -30.66 -34.09 -33.90
C LEU A 62 -29.49 -33.87 -32.95
N LYS A 63 -28.27 -33.84 -33.46
CA LYS A 63 -27.05 -33.81 -32.65
C LYS A 63 -25.98 -32.90 -33.24
N GLU A 64 -25.03 -32.52 -32.41
CA GLU A 64 -23.80 -31.85 -32.85
C GLU A 64 -22.86 -32.88 -33.49
N ASN A 65 -22.14 -32.46 -34.53
CA ASN A 65 -21.10 -33.16 -35.24
C ASN A 65 -21.52 -34.49 -35.88
N ASP A 66 -21.88 -35.52 -35.11
CA ASP A 66 -22.21 -36.85 -35.58
C ASP A 66 -23.21 -37.56 -34.65
N VAL A 67 -23.47 -38.84 -34.93
CA VAL A 67 -24.39 -39.68 -34.14
C VAL A 67 -24.06 -39.79 -32.65
N ASN A 68 -22.82 -39.53 -32.26
CA ASN A 68 -22.32 -39.57 -30.86
C ASN A 68 -22.22 -38.18 -30.22
N GLY A 69 -22.55 -37.13 -30.97
CA GLY A 69 -22.52 -35.75 -30.48
C GLY A 69 -23.57 -35.45 -29.41
N ASP A 70 -23.50 -34.27 -28.83
CA ASP A 70 -24.47 -33.79 -27.87
C ASP A 70 -25.83 -33.53 -28.55
N ASP A 71 -26.93 -33.73 -27.81
CA ASP A 71 -28.28 -33.53 -28.33
C ASP A 71 -28.54 -32.01 -28.53
N ILE A 72 -29.07 -31.64 -29.69
CA ILE A 72 -29.59 -30.30 -29.98
C ILE A 72 -31.10 -30.32 -29.67
N PRO A 73 -31.57 -29.52 -28.71
CA PRO A 73 -32.97 -29.50 -28.33
C PRO A 73 -33.86 -28.89 -29.43
N PHE A 74 -34.94 -29.57 -29.75
CA PHE A 74 -35.96 -29.15 -30.73
C PHE A 74 -37.37 -29.58 -30.32
N ASP A 75 -38.41 -29.02 -30.94
CA ASP A 75 -39.81 -29.45 -30.90
C ASP A 75 -40.23 -29.77 -32.34
N ALA A 76 -40.62 -31.00 -32.59
CA ALA A 76 -40.99 -31.41 -33.93
C ALA A 76 -42.52 -31.37 -34.16
N THR A 77 -42.89 -30.90 -35.33
CA THR A 77 -44.28 -30.88 -35.77
C THR A 77 -44.43 -31.64 -37.08
N ILE A 78 -45.58 -32.28 -37.29
CA ILE A 78 -45.94 -32.90 -38.54
C ILE A 78 -47.09 -32.11 -39.18
N ASP A 79 -47.05 -31.89 -40.48
CA ASP A 79 -48.11 -31.19 -41.24
C ASP A 79 -49.38 -31.96 -41.30
N ALA A 80 -50.48 -31.30 -41.78
CA ALA A 80 -51.80 -31.90 -41.85
C ALA A 80 -51.91 -33.03 -42.88
N ASP A 81 -51.04 -33.09 -43.86
CA ASP A 81 -50.97 -34.09 -44.90
C ASP A 81 -50.08 -35.28 -44.53
N ASN A 82 -49.47 -35.23 -43.32
CA ASN A 82 -48.49 -36.21 -42.81
C ASN A 82 -47.30 -36.44 -43.77
N GLN A 83 -46.83 -35.39 -44.42
CA GLN A 83 -45.74 -35.47 -45.39
C GLN A 83 -44.48 -34.68 -44.98
N VAL A 84 -44.63 -33.70 -44.07
CA VAL A 84 -43.46 -32.85 -43.67
C VAL A 84 -43.33 -32.79 -42.16
N ILE A 85 -42.20 -33.27 -41.66
CA ILE A 85 -41.78 -33.06 -40.28
C ILE A 85 -40.88 -31.81 -40.23
N THR A 86 -41.28 -30.83 -39.41
CA THR A 86 -40.49 -29.63 -39.16
C THR A 86 -39.95 -29.64 -37.73
N LEU A 87 -38.66 -29.43 -37.57
CA LEU A 87 -37.98 -29.32 -36.29
C LEU A 87 -37.78 -27.82 -35.99
N ASP A 88 -38.48 -27.32 -34.98
CA ASP A 88 -38.29 -25.98 -34.43
C ASP A 88 -37.23 -26.03 -33.34
N LEU A 89 -36.11 -25.34 -33.53
CA LEU A 89 -35.00 -25.37 -32.61
C LEU A 89 -35.27 -24.50 -31.39
N VAL A 90 -35.00 -25.00 -30.19
CA VAL A 90 -35.18 -24.23 -28.93
C VAL A 90 -34.28 -23.00 -28.88
N SER A 91 -33.13 -23.03 -29.56
CA SER A 91 -32.20 -21.90 -29.74
C SER A 91 -31.52 -22.00 -31.10
N ASN A 92 -31.09 -20.87 -31.63
CA ASN A 92 -30.29 -20.86 -32.86
C ASN A 92 -29.08 -21.77 -32.73
N LEU A 93 -28.66 -22.36 -33.84
CA LEU A 93 -27.42 -23.12 -33.95
C LEU A 93 -26.19 -22.19 -33.73
N SER A 94 -25.08 -22.76 -33.39
CA SER A 94 -23.84 -21.99 -33.25
C SER A 94 -23.19 -21.71 -34.61
N SER A 95 -22.35 -20.69 -34.64
CA SER A 95 -21.48 -20.40 -35.79
C SER A 95 -20.60 -21.62 -36.14
N ASN A 96 -20.49 -21.93 -37.42
CA ASN A 96 -19.61 -22.99 -37.94
C ASN A 96 -19.88 -24.39 -37.32
N GLN A 97 -21.13 -24.65 -36.92
CA GLN A 97 -21.56 -25.87 -36.26
C GLN A 97 -21.93 -26.95 -37.29
N ILE A 98 -21.40 -28.14 -37.14
CA ILE A 98 -21.86 -29.31 -37.89
C ILE A 98 -23.08 -29.87 -37.16
N VAL A 99 -24.17 -30.05 -37.88
CA VAL A 99 -25.42 -30.62 -37.38
C VAL A 99 -25.68 -31.96 -38.05
N TYR A 100 -25.97 -32.98 -37.27
CA TYR A 100 -26.38 -34.30 -37.68
C TYR A 100 -27.85 -34.49 -37.40
N VAL A 101 -28.64 -34.81 -38.46
CA VAL A 101 -30.07 -35.15 -38.36
C VAL A 101 -30.32 -36.55 -38.88
N ALA A 102 -31.12 -37.35 -38.18
CA ALA A 102 -31.41 -38.69 -38.58
C ALA A 102 -32.85 -39.13 -38.19
N ILE A 103 -33.42 -40.03 -38.97
CA ILE A 103 -34.64 -40.77 -38.68
C ILE A 103 -34.39 -42.27 -38.87
N GLY A 104 -34.93 -43.08 -37.95
CA GLY A 104 -34.88 -44.52 -38.05
C GLY A 104 -35.85 -45.07 -39.10
N ALA A 105 -35.88 -46.41 -39.29
CA ALA A 105 -36.92 -47.09 -40.08
C ALA A 105 -38.21 -47.21 -39.26
N THR A 106 -38.80 -46.07 -38.88
CA THR A 106 -39.89 -45.96 -37.90
C THR A 106 -41.24 -45.54 -38.50
N VAL A 107 -41.21 -45.14 -39.75
CA VAL A 107 -42.45 -44.76 -40.51
C VAL A 107 -42.56 -45.53 -41.80
N GLU A 108 -43.82 -45.67 -42.26
CA GLU A 108 -44.28 -46.38 -43.47
C GLU A 108 -45.43 -45.66 -44.20
N ASP A 109 -45.70 -46.05 -45.43
CA ASP A 109 -46.84 -45.60 -46.15
C ASP A 109 -48.13 -46.31 -45.69
N SER A 110 -49.29 -46.05 -46.36
CA SER A 110 -50.58 -46.73 -46.12
C SER A 110 -50.62 -48.20 -46.53
N TYR A 111 -49.58 -48.66 -47.28
CA TYR A 111 -49.46 -50.04 -47.78
C TYR A 111 -48.41 -50.89 -47.03
N ASN A 112 -47.85 -50.38 -45.92
CA ASN A 112 -46.84 -51.01 -45.08
C ASN A 112 -45.42 -51.04 -45.73
N ASN A 113 -45.14 -50.13 -46.64
CA ASN A 113 -43.77 -49.99 -47.15
C ASN A 113 -42.98 -49.04 -46.24
N ALA A 114 -42.15 -49.58 -45.39
CA ALA A 114 -41.33 -48.80 -44.44
C ALA A 114 -40.15 -48.11 -45.11
N ILE A 115 -39.81 -46.92 -44.67
CA ILE A 115 -38.55 -46.22 -45.06
C ILE A 115 -37.32 -46.98 -44.57
N SER A 116 -36.19 -46.78 -45.21
CA SER A 116 -34.89 -47.14 -44.63
C SER A 116 -34.42 -46.02 -43.71
N ALA A 117 -33.69 -46.37 -42.61
CA ALA A 117 -33.08 -45.35 -41.78
C ALA A 117 -32.15 -44.44 -42.63
N ALA A 118 -32.23 -43.15 -42.38
CA ALA A 118 -31.51 -42.14 -43.15
C ALA A 118 -31.00 -41.03 -42.24
N SER A 119 -29.92 -40.41 -42.69
CA SER A 119 -29.32 -39.28 -41.99
C SER A 119 -28.73 -38.26 -42.97
N ALA A 120 -28.63 -37.04 -42.52
CA ALA A 120 -27.96 -35.96 -43.23
C ALA A 120 -27.08 -35.16 -42.25
N THR A 121 -26.09 -34.51 -42.77
CA THR A 121 -25.30 -33.49 -42.03
C THR A 121 -25.29 -32.19 -42.80
N PHE A 122 -25.28 -31.09 -42.10
CA PHE A 122 -25.02 -29.77 -42.70
C PHE A 122 -24.14 -28.93 -41.75
N THR A 123 -23.57 -27.85 -42.26
CA THR A 123 -22.75 -26.96 -41.47
C THR A 123 -23.30 -25.54 -41.56
N THR A 124 -23.48 -24.88 -40.41
CA THR A 124 -23.88 -23.46 -40.37
C THR A 124 -22.82 -22.56 -40.93
N GLY A 125 -23.20 -21.34 -41.28
CA GLY A 125 -22.25 -20.32 -41.67
C GLY A 125 -21.36 -19.89 -40.51
N ASP A 126 -20.18 -19.42 -40.81
CA ASP A 126 -19.33 -18.75 -39.83
C ASP A 126 -19.74 -17.29 -39.72
N THR A 127 -20.17 -16.87 -38.54
CA THR A 127 -20.66 -15.50 -38.23
C THR A 127 -19.80 -14.81 -37.18
N LEU A 128 -18.76 -15.51 -36.63
CA LEU A 128 -17.93 -14.98 -35.57
C LEU A 128 -16.69 -14.29 -36.13
N PRO A 129 -16.49 -12.99 -35.81
CA PRO A 129 -15.27 -12.31 -36.18
C PRO A 129 -14.02 -12.92 -35.57
N PRO A 130 -12.90 -12.93 -36.27
CA PRO A 130 -11.61 -13.34 -35.69
C PRO A 130 -11.24 -12.45 -34.50
N THR A 131 -10.79 -13.05 -33.42
CA THR A 131 -10.20 -12.31 -32.28
C THR A 131 -8.70 -12.12 -32.49
N VAL A 132 -8.15 -11.04 -31.91
CA VAL A 132 -6.73 -10.70 -31.98
C VAL A 132 -6.13 -10.58 -30.60
N GLU A 133 -5.05 -11.30 -30.34
CA GLU A 133 -4.17 -11.07 -29.20
C GLU A 133 -2.90 -10.37 -29.67
N ILE A 134 -2.62 -9.19 -29.08
CA ILE A 134 -1.38 -8.45 -29.31
C ILE A 134 -0.45 -8.74 -28.14
N ALA A 135 0.69 -9.36 -28.37
CA ALA A 135 1.63 -9.78 -27.35
C ALA A 135 3.07 -9.36 -27.69
N ALA A 136 3.86 -9.20 -26.65
CA ALA A 136 5.31 -9.15 -26.71
C ALA A 136 5.84 -10.09 -25.61
N VAL A 137 7.10 -10.49 -25.66
CA VAL A 137 7.70 -11.33 -24.59
C VAL A 137 7.74 -10.52 -23.29
N ILE A 138 6.93 -10.91 -22.30
CA ILE A 138 6.62 -10.08 -21.12
C ILE A 138 7.01 -10.73 -19.79
N THR A 139 7.56 -9.82 -18.92
CA THR A 139 7.27 -9.80 -17.48
C THR A 139 6.43 -8.56 -17.15
N ALA A 140 6.92 -7.46 -16.64
CA ALA A 140 6.13 -6.22 -16.36
C ALA A 140 6.33 -5.14 -17.44
N SER A 141 7.37 -5.27 -18.27
CA SER A 141 7.72 -4.38 -19.39
C SER A 141 8.31 -5.22 -20.51
N ILE A 142 8.27 -4.71 -21.75
CA ILE A 142 8.89 -5.40 -22.89
C ILE A 142 10.38 -5.03 -22.97
N ALA A 143 11.22 -5.96 -23.41
CA ALA A 143 12.62 -5.65 -23.69
C ALA A 143 12.71 -4.60 -24.80
N THR A 144 13.73 -3.75 -24.78
CA THR A 144 13.87 -2.66 -25.78
C THR A 144 14.06 -3.18 -27.21
N ASP A 145 14.46 -4.42 -27.38
CA ASP A 145 14.64 -5.11 -28.67
C ASP A 145 13.52 -6.12 -28.96
N SER A 146 12.39 -6.06 -28.24
CA SER A 146 11.29 -7.02 -28.41
C SER A 146 10.59 -6.90 -29.75
N ASP A 147 10.31 -8.03 -30.36
CA ASP A 147 9.30 -8.17 -31.38
C ASP A 147 7.89 -8.11 -30.78
N ILE A 148 6.92 -7.63 -31.56
CA ILE A 148 5.50 -7.62 -31.19
C ILE A 148 4.75 -8.56 -32.12
N THR A 149 3.93 -9.44 -31.56
CA THR A 149 3.14 -10.40 -32.32
C THR A 149 1.65 -10.09 -32.21
N PHE A 150 0.95 -10.27 -33.33
CA PHE A 150 -0.51 -10.20 -33.43
C PHE A 150 -0.98 -11.61 -33.80
N THR A 151 -1.63 -12.27 -32.87
CA THR A 151 -2.12 -13.65 -33.07
C THR A 151 -3.63 -13.62 -33.24
N PHE A 152 -4.09 -14.07 -34.40
CA PHE A 152 -5.49 -14.18 -34.74
C PHE A 152 -6.00 -15.58 -34.40
N SER A 153 -7.27 -15.66 -33.96
CA SER A 153 -7.91 -16.93 -33.61
C SER A 153 -8.02 -17.88 -34.80
N GLU A 154 -8.02 -17.32 -36.00
CA GLU A 154 -8.19 -18.04 -37.27
C GLU A 154 -7.45 -17.34 -38.42
N LYS A 155 -7.56 -17.94 -39.62
CA LYS A 155 -6.92 -17.45 -40.82
C LYS A 155 -7.61 -16.18 -41.33
N ILE A 156 -6.80 -15.15 -41.61
CA ILE A 156 -7.28 -13.85 -42.09
C ILE A 156 -6.88 -13.54 -43.53
N ARG A 157 -7.65 -12.64 -44.16
CA ARG A 157 -7.40 -12.03 -45.47
C ARG A 157 -7.73 -10.52 -45.42
N LEU A 158 -7.45 -9.81 -46.47
CA LEU A 158 -7.90 -8.42 -46.62
C LEU A 158 -9.40 -8.37 -46.95
N ILE A 159 -10.08 -7.29 -46.56
CA ILE A 159 -11.51 -7.06 -46.80
C ILE A 159 -11.91 -6.98 -48.30
N ASN A 160 -10.98 -7.07 -49.21
CA ASN A 160 -11.19 -7.15 -50.66
C ASN A 160 -10.82 -8.53 -51.23
N ASP A 161 -10.84 -9.55 -50.35
CA ASP A 161 -10.46 -10.94 -50.66
C ASP A 161 -9.00 -11.17 -51.07
N SER A 162 -8.18 -10.12 -51.05
CA SER A 162 -6.77 -10.25 -51.44
C SER A 162 -5.96 -10.95 -50.34
N ALA A 163 -4.93 -11.68 -50.78
CA ALA A 163 -4.04 -12.36 -49.84
C ALA A 163 -3.11 -11.37 -49.12
N ILE A 164 -2.86 -11.63 -47.84
CA ILE A 164 -1.85 -10.94 -47.06
C ILE A 164 -0.52 -11.65 -47.24
N ASP A 165 0.55 -10.88 -47.46
CA ASP A 165 1.92 -11.39 -47.54
C ASP A 165 2.90 -10.41 -46.90
N ASN A 166 4.20 -10.77 -46.92
CA ASN A 166 5.24 -9.96 -46.30
C ASN A 166 5.50 -8.64 -47.01
N THR A 167 4.92 -8.43 -48.19
CA THR A 167 5.10 -7.16 -48.96
C THR A 167 4.05 -6.12 -48.62
N ASN A 168 2.87 -6.55 -48.15
CA ASN A 168 1.75 -5.65 -47.85
C ASN A 168 1.42 -5.53 -46.35
N VAL A 169 1.73 -6.55 -45.53
CA VAL A 169 1.33 -6.61 -44.13
C VAL A 169 1.81 -5.43 -43.27
N GLY A 170 2.98 -4.87 -43.58
CA GLY A 170 3.53 -3.76 -42.79
C GLY A 170 2.73 -2.46 -42.87
N SER A 171 1.98 -2.25 -43.98
CA SER A 171 1.13 -1.08 -44.14
C SER A 171 -0.25 -1.21 -43.49
N LEU A 172 -0.56 -2.37 -42.92
CA LEU A 172 -1.86 -2.74 -42.38
C LEU A 172 -1.93 -2.65 -40.86
N ILE A 173 -0.80 -2.47 -40.21
CA ILE A 173 -0.65 -2.41 -38.76
C ILE A 173 -0.11 -1.04 -38.36
N THR A 174 -0.57 -0.52 -37.24
CA THR A 174 -0.07 0.75 -36.68
C THR A 174 0.84 0.49 -35.49
N LEU A 175 2.03 1.08 -35.49
CA LEU A 175 2.94 1.11 -34.35
C LEU A 175 3.41 2.54 -34.12
N LYS A 176 3.10 3.09 -32.95
CA LYS A 176 3.37 4.51 -32.61
C LYS A 176 3.98 4.67 -31.23
N ASP A 177 4.60 5.81 -31.01
CA ASP A 177 5.07 6.26 -29.70
C ASP A 177 3.90 6.85 -28.91
N THR A 178 3.76 6.45 -27.66
CA THR A 178 2.81 6.94 -26.67
C THR A 178 1.34 6.55 -26.92
N ASP A 179 0.71 7.03 -28.00
CA ASP A 179 -0.71 6.83 -28.29
C ASP A 179 -1.00 6.91 -29.81
N ALA A 180 -2.29 6.87 -30.16
CA ALA A 180 -2.75 6.95 -31.57
C ALA A 180 -2.28 8.22 -32.30
N ASN A 181 -1.96 9.30 -31.60
CA ASN A 181 -1.47 10.56 -32.18
C ASN A 181 0.06 10.67 -32.15
N GLY A 182 0.72 9.69 -31.55
CA GLY A 182 2.17 9.64 -31.45
C GLY A 182 2.88 9.53 -32.77
N THR A 183 4.20 9.70 -32.79
CA THR A 183 5.04 9.52 -33.95
C THR A 183 5.11 8.06 -34.38
N ASP A 184 5.15 7.78 -35.68
CA ASP A 184 5.29 6.42 -36.18
C ASP A 184 6.63 5.81 -35.75
N ILE A 185 6.60 4.57 -35.26
CA ILE A 185 7.78 3.77 -34.98
C ILE A 185 8.06 2.90 -36.21
N PRO A 186 9.19 3.08 -36.91
CA PRO A 186 9.53 2.29 -38.08
C PRO A 186 9.76 0.81 -37.72
N PHE A 187 9.19 -0.11 -38.51
CA PHE A 187 9.30 -1.54 -38.32
C PHE A 187 9.30 -2.30 -39.66
N SER A 188 9.70 -3.56 -39.62
CA SER A 188 9.41 -4.56 -40.64
C SER A 188 8.35 -5.53 -40.10
N ALA A 189 7.49 -6.05 -40.98
CA ALA A 189 6.46 -7.01 -40.60
C ALA A 189 6.50 -8.25 -41.47
N THR A 190 6.16 -9.38 -40.87
CA THR A 190 6.02 -10.66 -41.56
C THR A 190 4.74 -11.35 -41.12
N ILE A 191 4.14 -12.16 -42.01
CA ILE A 191 3.01 -13.01 -41.70
C ILE A 191 3.35 -14.47 -41.92
N ASN A 192 2.93 -15.35 -41.00
CA ASN A 192 3.18 -16.77 -41.11
C ASN A 192 2.43 -17.42 -42.31
N SER A 193 2.81 -18.64 -42.70
CA SER A 193 2.17 -19.35 -43.82
C SER A 193 0.69 -19.69 -43.57
N ALA A 194 0.28 -19.87 -42.28
CA ALA A 194 -1.11 -20.13 -41.88
C ALA A 194 -1.98 -18.87 -41.95
N LYS A 195 -1.40 -17.68 -42.07
CA LYS A 195 -2.08 -16.38 -42.06
C LYS A 195 -2.80 -16.09 -40.73
N THR A 196 -2.20 -16.54 -39.63
CA THR A 196 -2.75 -16.38 -38.28
C THR A 196 -1.85 -15.60 -37.35
N ILE A 197 -0.58 -15.33 -37.72
CA ILE A 197 0.35 -14.57 -36.87
C ILE A 197 1.11 -13.55 -37.70
N ILE A 198 0.99 -12.28 -37.32
CA ILE A 198 1.83 -11.19 -37.83
C ILE A 198 2.90 -10.88 -36.77
N THR A 199 4.15 -10.86 -37.17
CA THR A 199 5.29 -10.45 -36.34
C THR A 199 5.84 -9.13 -36.82
N ILE A 200 5.96 -8.18 -35.91
CA ILE A 200 6.56 -6.87 -36.11
C ILE A 200 7.92 -6.84 -35.45
N ASN A 201 8.94 -6.47 -36.22
CA ASN A 201 10.29 -6.24 -35.76
C ASN A 201 10.61 -4.73 -35.92
N PRO A 202 10.72 -3.95 -34.83
CA PRO A 202 11.10 -2.55 -34.90
C PRO A 202 12.48 -2.34 -35.53
N THR A 203 12.63 -1.34 -36.37
CA THR A 203 13.89 -1.06 -37.08
C THR A 203 15.01 -0.63 -36.12
N SER A 204 14.66 -0.08 -34.98
CA SER A 204 15.56 0.32 -33.90
C SER A 204 14.97 -0.10 -32.57
N ASN A 205 15.83 -0.38 -31.59
CA ASN A 205 15.40 -0.67 -30.24
C ASN A 205 14.54 0.49 -29.68
N PHE A 206 13.53 0.14 -28.90
CA PHE A 206 12.73 1.12 -28.18
C PHE A 206 13.63 1.93 -27.22
N SER A 207 13.28 3.19 -27.00
CA SER A 207 13.92 3.98 -25.96
C SER A 207 13.55 3.45 -24.56
N SER A 208 14.42 3.70 -23.59
CA SER A 208 14.12 3.37 -22.19
C SER A 208 12.77 3.97 -21.75
N GLN A 209 11.91 3.17 -21.19
CA GLN A 209 10.54 3.52 -20.75
C GLN A 209 9.61 4.05 -21.85
N GLN A 210 9.93 3.85 -23.10
CA GLN A 210 9.07 4.23 -24.20
C GLN A 210 7.72 3.52 -24.10
N ILE A 211 6.63 4.25 -24.21
CA ILE A 211 5.30 3.68 -24.37
C ILE A 211 5.10 3.39 -25.84
N VAL A 212 4.81 2.14 -26.17
CA VAL A 212 4.58 1.66 -27.52
C VAL A 212 3.12 1.37 -27.72
N TYR A 213 2.48 2.06 -28.64
CA TYR A 213 1.09 1.86 -29.05
C TYR A 213 1.07 0.97 -30.29
N ALA A 214 0.40 -0.19 -30.18
CA ALA A 214 0.22 -1.14 -31.26
C ALA A 214 -1.27 -1.32 -31.57
N GLU A 215 -1.65 -1.30 -32.84
CA GLU A 215 -3.04 -1.36 -33.26
C GLU A 215 -3.24 -2.18 -34.54
N VAL A 216 -4.29 -3.00 -34.52
CA VAL A 216 -4.98 -3.49 -35.72
C VAL A 216 -6.13 -2.51 -35.98
N PRO A 217 -6.08 -1.70 -37.05
CA PRO A 217 -7.17 -0.77 -37.37
C PRO A 217 -8.45 -1.51 -37.75
N ALA A 218 -9.60 -0.91 -37.47
CA ALA A 218 -10.90 -1.45 -37.91
C ALA A 218 -10.95 -1.58 -39.44
N ASN A 219 -11.73 -2.56 -39.93
CA ASN A 219 -11.97 -2.80 -41.36
C ASN A 219 -10.68 -3.03 -42.17
N THR A 220 -9.68 -3.66 -41.57
CA THR A 220 -8.41 -4.00 -42.24
C THR A 220 -8.38 -5.46 -42.69
N PHE A 221 -8.83 -6.34 -41.83
CA PHE A 221 -8.83 -7.78 -42.03
C PHE A 221 -10.22 -8.38 -41.82
N GLU A 222 -10.45 -9.50 -42.47
CA GLU A 222 -11.61 -10.38 -42.29
C GLU A 222 -11.18 -11.84 -42.34
N ASP A 223 -12.06 -12.74 -41.91
CA ASP A 223 -11.91 -14.18 -42.14
C ASP A 223 -12.35 -14.57 -43.57
N PHE A 224 -12.47 -15.88 -43.82
CA PHE A 224 -12.93 -16.40 -45.11
C PHE A 224 -14.44 -16.44 -45.26
N SER A 225 -15.17 -16.00 -44.23
CA SER A 225 -16.61 -15.89 -44.18
C SER A 225 -17.10 -14.42 -44.15
N ASP A 226 -16.23 -13.47 -44.47
CA ASP A 226 -16.46 -12.02 -44.51
C ASP A 226 -16.70 -11.36 -43.13
N ASN A 227 -16.36 -12.05 -42.01
CA ASN A 227 -16.44 -11.46 -40.69
C ASN A 227 -15.25 -10.55 -40.42
N LEU A 228 -15.52 -9.28 -40.11
CA LEU A 228 -14.48 -8.27 -39.94
C LEU A 228 -13.75 -8.40 -38.60
N VAL A 229 -12.43 -8.35 -38.62
CA VAL A 229 -11.61 -8.24 -37.42
C VAL A 229 -11.88 -6.90 -36.73
N PRO A 230 -12.29 -6.88 -35.45
CA PRO A 230 -12.52 -5.64 -34.72
C PRO A 230 -11.21 -4.87 -34.48
N GLN A 231 -11.29 -3.53 -34.37
CA GLN A 231 -10.16 -2.73 -33.93
C GLN A 231 -9.62 -3.28 -32.60
N THR A 232 -8.32 -3.53 -32.55
CA THR A 232 -7.67 -4.02 -31.34
C THR A 232 -6.43 -3.18 -31.08
N ILE A 233 -6.33 -2.68 -29.83
CA ILE A 233 -5.25 -1.79 -29.38
C ILE A 233 -4.58 -2.40 -28.17
N LYS A 234 -3.26 -2.30 -28.13
CA LYS A 234 -2.46 -2.65 -26.95
C LYS A 234 -1.34 -1.63 -26.77
N THR A 235 -1.07 -1.26 -25.53
CA THR A 235 0.09 -0.45 -25.19
C THR A 235 1.08 -1.26 -24.36
N PHE A 236 2.36 -1.06 -24.61
CA PHE A 236 3.48 -1.68 -23.91
C PHE A 236 4.39 -0.59 -23.38
N THR A 237 5.07 -0.83 -22.27
CA THR A 237 6.15 0.04 -21.79
C THR A 237 7.48 -0.70 -21.96
N ALA A 238 8.42 -0.12 -22.68
CA ALA A 238 9.76 -0.68 -22.81
C ALA A 238 10.49 -0.66 -21.47
N GLU A 239 11.33 -1.66 -21.25
CA GLU A 239 12.13 -1.75 -20.04
C GLU A 239 13.08 -0.54 -19.90
N TYR A 240 13.51 -0.31 -18.66
CA TYR A 240 14.50 0.70 -18.38
C TYR A 240 15.92 0.18 -18.68
N LEU A 241 16.64 0.85 -19.57
CA LEU A 241 18.03 0.44 -19.87
C LEU A 241 18.96 0.87 -18.73
N LYS A 242 19.69 -0.10 -18.21
CA LYS A 242 20.72 0.07 -17.16
C LYS A 242 21.74 1.17 -17.45
N THR A 243 21.99 1.50 -18.71
CA THR A 243 22.92 2.53 -19.13
C THR A 243 22.47 3.95 -18.76
N SER A 244 21.21 4.13 -18.35
CA SER A 244 20.67 5.45 -17.94
C SER A 244 20.54 5.61 -16.41
N LEU A 245 20.65 4.52 -15.60
CA LEU A 245 20.71 4.62 -14.15
C LEU A 245 22.16 4.84 -13.72
N SER A 246 22.46 6.03 -13.23
CA SER A 246 23.74 6.35 -12.61
C SER A 246 23.90 5.60 -11.27
N ASN A 247 25.10 5.61 -10.70
CA ASN A 247 25.27 5.15 -9.32
C ASN A 247 24.36 5.98 -8.39
N PRO A 248 23.41 5.38 -7.65
CA PRO A 248 22.48 6.11 -6.80
C PRO A 248 23.18 6.89 -5.69
N LEU A 249 24.41 6.51 -5.31
CA LEU A 249 25.22 7.23 -4.33
C LEU A 249 25.78 8.56 -4.85
N ASN A 250 25.62 8.87 -6.13
CA ASN A 250 25.90 10.20 -6.69
C ASN A 250 24.76 11.20 -6.45
N GLU A 251 23.58 10.71 -6.04
CA GLU A 251 22.43 11.53 -5.68
C GLU A 251 22.53 11.95 -4.22
N LYS A 252 22.66 13.25 -3.94
CA LYS A 252 22.79 13.78 -2.58
C LYS A 252 21.61 13.43 -1.68
N ASP A 253 20.42 13.35 -2.22
CA ASP A 253 19.20 12.97 -1.48
C ASP A 253 19.22 11.50 -1.08
N VAL A 254 19.80 10.59 -1.89
CA VAL A 254 19.98 9.17 -1.51
C VAL A 254 20.92 9.05 -0.32
N VAL A 255 22.07 9.72 -0.38
CA VAL A 255 23.04 9.74 0.74
C VAL A 255 22.41 10.41 1.96
N GLY A 256 21.76 11.56 1.78
CA GLY A 256 21.05 12.28 2.83
C GLY A 256 19.98 11.44 3.54
N LEU A 257 19.19 10.66 2.79
CA LEU A 257 18.21 9.73 3.36
C LEU A 257 18.87 8.60 4.18
N ILE A 258 20.02 8.08 3.75
CA ILE A 258 20.75 7.05 4.51
C ILE A 258 21.26 7.63 5.84
N GLU A 259 21.91 8.79 5.79
CA GLU A 259 22.43 9.47 6.98
C GLU A 259 21.29 9.89 7.92
N ALA A 260 20.20 10.47 7.39
CA ALA A 260 19.04 10.87 8.18
C ALA A 260 18.40 9.70 8.95
N GLN A 261 18.38 8.49 8.40
CA GLN A 261 17.90 7.30 9.11
C GLN A 261 18.80 6.92 10.30
N ILE A 262 20.12 7.11 10.17
CA ILE A 262 21.07 6.85 11.26
C ILE A 262 20.93 7.93 12.35
N GLU A 263 20.83 9.19 11.95
CA GLU A 263 20.63 10.33 12.85
C GLU A 263 19.28 10.24 13.58
N SER A 264 18.20 9.89 12.88
CA SER A 264 16.88 9.67 13.48
C SER A 264 16.92 8.54 14.51
N ALA A 265 17.57 7.41 14.19
CA ALA A 265 17.73 6.31 15.15
C ALA A 265 18.51 6.75 16.42
N LYS A 266 19.50 7.61 16.29
CA LYS A 266 20.25 8.20 17.42
C LYS A 266 19.36 9.13 18.25
N ARG A 267 18.62 10.05 17.58
CA ARG A 267 17.70 10.99 18.25
C ARG A 267 16.61 10.27 19.03
N MET A 268 16.01 9.22 18.47
CA MET A 268 14.96 8.44 19.13
C MET A 268 15.43 7.83 20.47
N ILE A 269 16.69 7.41 20.58
CA ILE A 269 17.27 6.95 21.85
C ILE A 269 17.35 8.09 22.85
N GLU A 270 17.90 9.22 22.42
CA GLU A 270 18.05 10.40 23.27
C GLU A 270 16.71 10.93 23.74
N HIS A 271 15.75 11.10 22.82
CA HIS A 271 14.41 11.57 23.14
C HIS A 271 13.65 10.59 24.05
N SER A 272 13.95 9.29 24.00
CA SER A 272 13.33 8.28 24.89
C SER A 272 13.93 8.26 26.28
N THR A 273 15.19 8.63 26.44
CA THR A 273 15.89 8.66 27.74
C THR A 273 15.69 9.97 28.50
N LYS A 274 15.67 11.09 27.78
CA LYS A 274 15.64 12.46 28.34
C LYS A 274 14.44 12.75 29.27
N PRO A 275 13.17 12.45 28.91
CA PRO A 275 12.02 12.71 29.80
C PRO A 275 12.12 11.94 31.12
N VAL A 276 12.60 10.70 31.04
CA VAL A 276 12.75 9.82 32.21
C VAL A 276 13.85 10.33 33.15
N LEU A 277 15.00 10.76 32.61
CA LEU A 277 16.07 11.36 33.41
C LEU A 277 15.60 12.66 34.07
N LYS A 278 14.88 13.51 33.33
CA LYS A 278 14.26 14.73 33.89
C LYS A 278 13.25 14.42 34.98
N ARG A 279 12.45 13.36 34.84
CA ARG A 279 11.52 12.94 35.86
C ARG A 279 12.22 12.52 37.15
N MET A 280 13.29 11.75 37.07
CA MET A 280 14.09 11.37 38.23
C MET A 280 14.71 12.59 38.92
N GLU A 281 15.23 13.52 38.16
CA GLU A 281 15.74 14.79 38.64
C GLU A 281 14.66 15.65 39.32
N PHE A 282 13.49 15.76 38.67
CA PHE A 282 12.31 16.44 39.23
C PHE A 282 11.92 15.85 40.61
N LEU A 283 11.84 14.50 40.72
CA LEU A 283 11.46 13.83 41.96
C LEU A 283 12.49 14.05 43.08
N ARG A 284 13.77 14.17 42.76
CA ARG A 284 14.80 14.51 43.76
C ARG A 284 14.66 15.95 44.28
N ARG A 285 14.40 16.92 43.40
CA ARG A 285 14.18 18.33 43.80
C ARG A 285 12.91 18.49 44.66
N HIS A 286 11.92 17.62 44.50
CA HIS A 286 10.63 17.70 45.19
C HIS A 286 10.44 16.57 46.23
N ASN A 287 11.53 16.10 46.86
CA ASN A 287 11.54 14.93 47.73
C ASN A 287 10.64 15.09 48.99
N ASP A 288 10.41 16.29 49.47
CA ASP A 288 9.52 16.58 50.60
C ASP A 288 8.02 16.49 50.25
N GLN A 289 7.68 16.28 48.98
CA GLN A 289 6.33 16.26 48.44
C GLN A 289 5.93 14.85 48.07
N ASN A 290 5.23 14.15 48.96
CA ASN A 290 4.77 12.79 48.75
C ASN A 290 3.92 12.67 47.47
N ASN A 291 4.36 11.82 46.52
CA ASN A 291 3.60 11.35 45.34
C ASN A 291 2.95 12.46 44.51
N VAL A 292 3.73 13.23 43.79
CA VAL A 292 3.23 14.15 42.78
C VAL A 292 2.67 13.34 41.60
N SER A 293 1.35 13.28 41.49
CA SER A 293 0.63 12.52 40.49
C SER A 293 -0.11 13.45 39.54
N ASN A 294 -0.15 13.06 38.29
CA ASN A 294 -0.84 13.77 37.22
C ASN A 294 -2.10 12.95 36.84
N GLN A 295 -3.18 13.08 37.59
CA GLN A 295 -4.42 12.33 37.35
C GLN A 295 -5.39 13.12 36.46
N GLY A 296 -6.05 12.44 35.52
CA GLY A 296 -7.12 13.01 34.68
C GLY A 296 -6.70 13.42 33.28
N ILE A 297 -5.58 12.90 32.75
CA ILE A 297 -5.13 13.20 31.37
C ILE A 297 -6.02 12.50 30.37
N LYS A 298 -6.65 13.28 29.46
CA LYS A 298 -7.30 12.78 28.26
C LYS A 298 -6.41 13.06 27.06
N LEU A 299 -5.96 12.01 26.40
CA LEU A 299 -5.11 12.09 25.21
C LEU A 299 -5.93 11.88 23.95
N ASN A 300 -5.97 12.89 23.08
CA ASN A 300 -6.59 12.80 21.76
C ASN A 300 -5.51 12.97 20.69
N PHE A 301 -5.31 11.93 19.89
CA PHE A 301 -4.37 11.96 18.78
C PHE A 301 -5.11 12.14 17.46
N VAL A 302 -4.69 13.07 16.62
CA VAL A 302 -5.21 13.26 15.26
C VAL A 302 -4.34 12.51 14.24
N ASN A 303 -3.07 12.24 14.57
CA ASN A 303 -2.22 11.36 13.76
C ASN A 303 -2.78 9.93 13.77
N SER A 304 -3.06 9.39 12.58
CA SER A 304 -3.69 8.06 12.44
C SER A 304 -2.84 6.93 13.02
N THR A 305 -1.50 7.02 12.96
CA THR A 305 -0.58 6.03 13.50
C THR A 305 -0.55 6.09 15.03
N LEU A 306 -0.42 7.29 15.59
CA LEU A 306 -0.48 7.50 17.06
C LEU A 306 -1.85 7.11 17.62
N THR A 307 -2.94 7.38 16.89
CA THR A 307 -4.30 6.95 17.28
C THR A 307 -4.42 5.42 17.30
N GLN A 308 -3.89 4.73 16.28
CA GLN A 308 -3.90 3.26 16.22
C GLN A 308 -3.02 2.65 17.32
N MET A 309 -1.84 3.20 17.57
CA MET A 309 -0.93 2.77 18.64
C MET A 309 -1.55 3.02 20.01
N SER A 310 -2.13 4.20 20.24
CA SER A 310 -2.87 4.55 21.46
C SER A 310 -4.04 3.60 21.71
N SER A 311 -4.80 3.26 20.67
CA SER A 311 -5.93 2.32 20.75
C SER A 311 -5.46 0.89 20.99
N ALA A 312 -4.39 0.45 20.32
CA ALA A 312 -3.81 -0.89 20.47
C ALA A 312 -3.27 -1.13 21.89
N LEU A 313 -2.72 -0.08 22.52
CA LEU A 313 -2.22 -0.12 23.90
C LEU A 313 -3.32 0.14 24.93
N ASN A 314 -4.56 0.45 24.49
CA ASN A 314 -5.64 0.89 25.38
C ASN A 314 -5.16 1.97 26.38
N LEU A 315 -4.52 3.01 25.84
CA LEU A 315 -3.81 4.02 26.65
C LEU A 315 -4.73 4.72 27.66
N SER A 316 -5.99 4.98 27.29
CA SER A 316 -7.00 5.47 28.20
C SER A 316 -7.34 4.45 29.31
N GLY A 317 -7.33 3.14 28.99
CA GLY A 317 -7.46 2.06 29.95
C GLY A 317 -6.21 1.90 30.82
N PHE A 318 -5.00 2.12 30.25
CA PHE A 318 -3.74 2.10 31.01
C PHE A 318 -3.72 3.22 32.07
N LEU A 319 -4.08 4.45 31.71
CA LEU A 319 -4.14 5.57 32.65
C LEU A 319 -5.19 5.37 33.76
N ASN A 320 -6.33 4.75 33.43
CA ASN A 320 -7.34 4.40 34.44
C ASN A 320 -6.95 3.14 35.24
N ALA A 321 -6.27 2.17 34.62
CA ALA A 321 -5.85 0.92 35.26
C ALA A 321 -4.58 1.11 36.12
N THR A 322 -3.78 2.16 35.93
CA THR A 322 -2.61 2.42 36.77
C THR A 322 -3.03 2.69 38.21
N ALA A 323 -4.16 3.37 38.44
CA ALA A 323 -4.72 3.56 39.77
C ALA A 323 -5.19 2.22 40.38
N ASP A 324 -5.74 1.30 39.60
CA ASP A 324 -6.22 -0.01 40.06
C ASP A 324 -5.11 -1.08 40.13
N LEU A 325 -4.12 -1.04 39.17
CA LEU A 325 -3.04 -2.03 39.11
C LEU A 325 -1.89 -1.76 40.08
N PHE A 326 -1.56 -0.48 40.30
CA PHE A 326 -0.39 -0.08 41.09
C PHE A 326 -0.76 0.44 42.49
N GLY A 327 -2.05 0.70 42.76
CA GLY A 327 -2.52 1.25 44.05
C GLY A 327 -2.16 2.74 44.22
N ASN A 328 -2.63 3.33 45.32
CA ASN A 328 -2.47 4.78 45.62
C ASN A 328 -1.03 5.22 45.93
N GLU A 329 -0.06 4.34 45.78
CA GLU A 329 1.35 4.64 46.07
C GLU A 329 2.18 5.00 44.83
N TRP A 330 1.58 4.90 43.63
CA TRP A 330 2.23 5.27 42.38
C TRP A 330 1.82 6.66 41.90
N ALA A 331 2.80 7.45 41.49
CA ALA A 331 2.59 8.72 40.85
C ALA A 331 2.55 8.56 39.33
N VAL A 332 1.57 9.14 38.65
CA VAL A 332 1.46 9.16 37.19
C VAL A 332 1.86 10.54 36.70
N TRP A 333 2.65 10.57 35.62
CA TRP A 333 3.15 11.82 35.04
C TRP A 333 3.11 11.81 33.51
N SER A 334 3.13 12.99 32.91
CA SER A 334 3.25 13.18 31.46
C SER A 334 4.17 14.34 31.14
N GLU A 335 4.86 14.24 30.00
CA GLU A 335 5.69 15.30 29.45
C GLU A 335 5.51 15.35 27.93
N GLY A 336 5.24 16.53 27.38
CA GLY A 336 5.27 16.81 25.96
C GLY A 336 6.60 17.44 25.56
N SER A 337 7.13 17.06 24.40
CA SER A 337 8.37 17.59 23.85
C SER A 337 8.24 17.99 22.39
N ILE A 338 8.87 19.10 22.01
CA ILE A 338 9.01 19.54 20.63
C ILE A 338 10.47 19.88 20.41
N SER A 339 11.04 19.40 19.30
CA SER A 339 12.41 19.73 18.89
C SER A 339 12.44 20.21 17.45
N VAL A 340 13.33 21.14 17.17
CA VAL A 340 13.67 21.59 15.82
C VAL A 340 15.18 21.64 15.69
N GLY A 341 15.70 21.12 14.58
CA GLY A 341 17.13 21.03 14.34
C GLY A 341 17.49 21.08 12.88
N GLU A 342 18.77 21.16 12.60
CA GLU A 342 19.32 21.19 11.26
C GLU A 342 20.69 20.52 11.25
N THR A 343 20.97 19.78 10.18
CA THR A 343 22.31 19.28 9.85
C THR A 343 22.70 19.81 8.48
N ASP A 344 23.83 20.49 8.41
CA ASP A 344 24.34 21.11 7.18
C ASP A 344 24.56 20.10 6.04
N SER A 345 24.46 20.59 4.81
CA SER A 345 24.80 19.81 3.62
C SER A 345 26.32 19.60 3.51
N THR A 346 26.71 18.46 2.94
CA THR A 346 28.09 18.16 2.57
C THR A 346 28.26 18.12 1.05
N SER A 347 29.46 17.79 0.58
CA SER A 347 29.68 17.54 -0.85
C SER A 347 28.89 16.33 -1.36
N ALA A 348 28.58 15.34 -0.50
CA ALA A 348 27.93 14.08 -0.84
C ALA A 348 26.47 14.02 -0.39
N SER A 349 26.05 14.83 0.59
CA SER A 349 24.75 14.75 1.25
C SER A 349 23.99 16.07 1.21
N SER A 350 22.68 16.01 1.13
CA SER A 350 21.78 17.17 1.20
C SER A 350 21.63 17.67 2.64
N LEU A 351 21.28 18.97 2.80
CA LEU A 351 20.85 19.57 4.07
C LEU A 351 19.69 18.75 4.66
N LYS A 352 19.65 18.63 5.98
CA LYS A 352 18.57 17.94 6.70
C LYS A 352 17.95 18.91 7.72
N GLU A 353 16.65 19.21 7.54
CA GLU A 353 15.86 19.97 8.51
C GLU A 353 15.02 18.99 9.33
N ILE A 354 15.09 19.11 10.66
CA ILE A 354 14.54 18.14 11.60
C ILE A 354 13.43 18.80 12.43
N LYS A 355 12.35 18.07 12.62
CA LYS A 355 11.23 18.47 13.47
C LYS A 355 10.71 17.22 14.17
N SER A 356 10.79 17.22 15.50
CA SER A 356 10.28 16.10 16.28
C SER A 356 9.23 16.58 17.28
N SER A 357 8.22 15.76 17.52
CA SER A 357 7.22 16.00 18.56
C SER A 357 6.88 14.69 19.25
N GLY A 358 6.72 14.72 20.58
CA GLY A 358 6.47 13.51 21.33
C GLY A 358 5.72 13.75 22.64
N ILE A 359 5.15 12.67 23.13
CA ILE A 359 4.55 12.61 24.47
C ILE A 359 5.08 11.38 25.21
N THR A 360 5.46 11.60 26.45
CA THR A 360 5.85 10.56 27.38
C THR A 360 4.84 10.47 28.50
N LEU A 361 4.43 9.26 28.83
CA LEU A 361 3.57 8.93 29.94
C LEU A 361 4.32 7.95 30.85
N GLY A 362 4.35 8.22 32.13
CA GLY A 362 5.03 7.34 33.07
C GLY A 362 4.29 7.18 34.37
N ALA A 363 4.68 6.16 35.09
CA ALA A 363 4.27 5.90 36.46
C ALA A 363 5.50 5.52 37.28
N ASP A 364 5.64 6.11 38.47
CA ASP A 364 6.76 5.87 39.36
C ASP A 364 6.33 5.79 40.83
N LYS A 365 7.22 5.25 41.63
CA LYS A 365 7.03 5.11 43.07
C LYS A 365 8.32 5.44 43.79
N ILE A 366 8.20 6.25 44.84
CA ILE A 366 9.25 6.50 45.81
C ILE A 366 9.07 5.47 46.95
N VAL A 367 10.09 4.66 47.22
CA VAL A 367 9.98 3.55 48.18
C VAL A 367 10.60 3.90 49.51
N ASP A 368 11.82 4.43 49.52
CA ASP A 368 12.54 4.78 50.76
C ASP A 368 13.65 5.77 50.41
N GLN A 369 13.80 6.83 51.21
CA GLN A 369 14.89 7.84 51.17
C GLN A 369 15.56 8.01 49.79
N ASN A 370 14.77 8.40 48.79
CA ASN A 370 15.22 8.65 47.42
C ASN A 370 15.40 7.43 46.49
N LEU A 371 14.96 6.21 46.90
CA LEU A 371 14.87 5.08 45.99
C LEU A 371 13.60 5.24 45.13
N ILE A 372 13.79 5.53 43.86
CA ILE A 372 12.71 5.70 42.88
C ILE A 372 12.79 4.57 41.86
N TYR A 373 11.65 4.02 41.44
CA TYR A 373 11.55 3.19 40.25
C TYR A 373 10.25 3.47 39.51
N GLY A 374 10.29 3.31 38.20
CA GLY A 374 9.16 3.61 37.36
C GLY A 374 9.22 2.96 36.00
N VAL A 375 8.12 3.14 35.28
CA VAL A 375 7.95 2.72 33.89
C VAL A 375 7.45 3.89 33.08
N ALA A 376 7.85 3.98 31.81
CA ALA A 376 7.36 5.02 30.91
C ALA A 376 7.12 4.48 29.50
N ILE A 377 6.11 5.01 28.85
CA ILE A 377 5.81 4.82 27.43
C ILE A 377 5.97 6.17 26.73
N LYS A 378 6.70 6.20 25.63
CA LYS A 378 6.83 7.39 24.79
C LYS A 378 6.33 7.09 23.37
N MET A 379 5.59 8.02 22.82
CA MET A 379 5.23 8.09 21.42
C MET A 379 5.84 9.35 20.82
N GLU A 380 6.42 9.22 19.65
CA GLU A 380 7.12 10.32 19.00
C GLU A 380 6.99 10.22 17.49
N ASP A 381 6.87 11.38 16.86
CA ASP A 381 6.91 11.63 15.42
C ASP A 381 8.16 12.47 15.14
N ASP A 382 9.02 12.01 14.23
CA ASP A 382 10.28 12.65 13.84
C ASP A 382 10.34 12.83 12.33
N ASP A 383 10.14 14.05 11.87
CA ASP A 383 10.21 14.45 10.48
C ASP A 383 11.61 14.99 10.13
N SER A 384 12.16 14.52 9.01
CA SER A 384 13.38 15.08 8.42
C SER A 384 13.12 15.42 6.95
N ASP A 385 13.17 16.71 6.62
CA ASP A 385 13.16 17.19 5.24
C ASP A 385 14.59 17.13 4.67
N ILE A 386 14.78 16.53 3.48
CA ILE A 386 16.08 16.26 2.87
C ILE A 386 16.27 17.13 1.63
N GLY A 387 17.18 18.08 1.68
CA GLY A 387 17.41 19.03 0.59
C GLY A 387 16.21 19.92 0.32
N SER A 388 16.11 20.42 -0.91
CA SER A 388 15.03 21.31 -1.34
C SER A 388 14.08 20.68 -2.36
N SER A 389 14.29 19.41 -2.71
CA SER A 389 13.51 18.69 -3.73
C SER A 389 12.14 18.23 -3.22
N GLY A 390 11.94 18.14 -1.90
CA GLY A 390 10.78 17.55 -1.23
C GLY A 390 10.99 16.08 -0.85
N SER A 391 12.23 15.59 -0.90
CA SER A 391 12.61 14.30 -0.31
C SER A 391 12.50 14.39 1.20
N LYS A 392 11.99 13.36 1.87
CA LYS A 392 11.74 13.39 3.32
C LYS A 392 11.70 12.01 3.95
N LEU A 393 11.88 12.03 5.25
CA LEU A 393 11.80 10.89 6.15
C LEU A 393 10.83 11.25 7.28
N ASP A 394 9.88 10.38 7.55
CA ASP A 394 8.84 10.55 8.56
C ASP A 394 8.84 9.29 9.44
N THR A 395 9.29 9.41 10.69
CA THR A 395 9.50 8.27 11.60
C THR A 395 8.60 8.34 12.82
N ASP A 396 7.66 7.43 12.89
CA ASP A 396 6.89 7.14 14.11
C ASP A 396 7.68 6.21 15.04
N SER A 397 7.72 6.50 16.33
CA SER A 397 8.30 5.61 17.34
C SER A 397 7.37 5.35 18.51
N LEU A 398 7.46 4.13 19.04
CA LEU A 398 6.83 3.71 20.28
C LEU A 398 7.90 3.09 21.18
N SER A 399 8.18 3.70 22.32
CA SER A 399 9.18 3.27 23.29
C SER A 399 8.54 2.86 24.60
N LEU A 400 9.09 1.81 25.20
CA LEU A 400 8.80 1.37 26.57
C LEU A 400 10.10 1.35 27.35
N SER A 401 10.14 1.99 28.52
CA SER A 401 11.30 2.03 29.40
C SER A 401 10.96 1.73 30.85
N ILE A 402 11.91 1.17 31.54
CA ILE A 402 11.97 1.08 33.01
C ILE A 402 13.09 1.98 33.48
N TYR A 403 12.92 2.61 34.63
CA TYR A 403 13.90 3.53 35.17
C TYR A 403 13.91 3.51 36.69
N GLY A 404 14.97 4.06 37.26
CA GLY A 404 15.08 4.24 38.70
C GLY A 404 16.29 5.05 39.14
N THR A 405 16.11 5.71 40.28
CA THR A 405 17.19 6.38 41.04
C THR A 405 17.55 5.53 42.23
N PHE A 406 18.83 5.23 42.37
CA PHE A 406 19.39 4.46 43.48
C PHE A 406 20.32 5.37 44.30
N PRO A 407 20.01 5.66 45.57
CA PRO A 407 20.92 6.39 46.46
C PRO A 407 22.18 5.54 46.71
N PHE A 408 23.34 6.13 46.41
CA PHE A 408 24.62 5.46 46.62
C PHE A 408 25.27 5.92 47.92
N SER A 409 25.03 7.17 48.32
CA SER A 409 25.38 7.75 49.64
C SER A 409 24.39 8.89 49.94
N GLU A 410 24.56 9.57 51.09
CA GLU A 410 23.73 10.74 51.44
C GLU A 410 23.75 11.87 50.37
N LYS A 411 24.79 11.93 49.55
CA LYS A 411 25.00 13.01 48.56
C LYS A 411 25.14 12.49 47.13
N THR A 412 25.19 11.18 46.91
CA THR A 412 25.44 10.63 45.60
C THR A 412 24.39 9.62 45.19
N TYR A 413 24.05 9.58 43.90
CA TYR A 413 23.00 8.74 43.34
C TYR A 413 23.42 8.17 41.98
N ILE A 414 22.71 7.12 41.59
CA ILE A 414 22.75 6.53 40.24
C ILE A 414 21.35 6.56 39.68
N ASP A 415 21.19 7.25 38.55
CA ASP A 415 19.98 7.14 37.69
C ASP A 415 20.26 6.11 36.62
N SER A 416 19.28 5.26 36.37
CA SER A 416 19.38 4.21 35.35
C SER A 416 18.10 4.10 34.56
N THR A 417 18.23 3.94 33.26
CA THR A 417 17.12 3.70 32.33
C THR A 417 17.49 2.57 31.38
N LEU A 418 16.53 1.69 31.13
CA LEU A 418 16.62 0.65 30.12
C LEU A 418 15.30 0.61 29.34
N GLY A 419 15.38 0.60 28.00
CA GLY A 419 14.17 0.60 27.19
C GLY A 419 14.34 -0.08 25.84
N VAL A 420 13.19 -0.26 25.20
CA VAL A 420 13.04 -0.81 23.84
C VAL A 420 12.11 0.08 23.03
N SER A 421 12.34 0.17 21.72
CA SER A 421 11.50 0.94 20.81
C SER A 421 11.17 0.15 19.56
N LEU A 422 10.00 0.44 19.00
CA LEU A 422 9.58 0.05 17.66
C LEU A 422 9.56 1.31 16.80
N LEU A 423 10.17 1.23 15.63
CA LEU A 423 10.27 2.32 14.68
C LEU A 423 9.53 1.97 13.38
N LYS A 424 8.83 2.93 12.82
CA LYS A 424 8.25 2.86 11.49
C LYS A 424 8.59 4.16 10.75
N THR A 425 9.34 4.05 9.68
CA THR A 425 9.77 5.17 8.87
C THR A 425 9.13 5.12 7.50
N ASP A 426 8.37 6.13 7.15
CA ASP A 426 7.85 6.35 5.82
C ASP A 426 8.80 7.32 5.08
N LEU A 427 9.27 6.88 3.92
CA LEU A 427 10.27 7.60 3.12
C LEU A 427 9.64 8.08 1.83
N THR A 428 9.98 9.30 1.46
CA THR A 428 9.67 9.88 0.14
C THR A 428 10.96 10.41 -0.46
N ARG A 429 11.29 9.97 -1.66
CA ARG A 429 12.42 10.51 -2.44
C ARG A 429 11.91 11.09 -3.75
N ILE A 430 12.32 12.30 -4.05
CA ILE A 430 12.02 12.95 -5.32
C ILE A 430 13.18 12.74 -6.27
N HIS A 431 12.90 12.13 -7.39
CA HIS A 431 13.83 11.86 -8.48
C HIS A 431 13.29 12.46 -9.78
N GLU A 432 14.12 12.70 -10.79
CA GLU A 432 13.69 13.23 -12.10
C GLU A 432 12.61 12.36 -12.77
N SER A 433 12.60 11.04 -12.51
CA SER A 433 11.56 10.12 -12.99
C SER A 433 10.23 10.21 -12.22
N GLY A 434 10.17 10.96 -11.12
CA GLY A 434 8.99 11.18 -10.27
C GLY A 434 9.19 10.77 -8.81
N THR A 435 8.10 10.72 -8.06
CA THR A 435 8.11 10.41 -6.63
C THR A 435 8.26 8.91 -6.38
N LEU A 436 9.15 8.57 -5.45
CA LEU A 436 9.46 7.24 -4.98
C LEU A 436 9.12 7.17 -3.49
N THR A 437 8.46 6.11 -3.05
CA THR A 437 8.04 5.94 -1.65
C THR A 437 8.41 4.58 -1.12
N GLY A 438 8.66 4.50 0.19
CA GLY A 438 8.94 3.24 0.87
C GLY A 438 8.63 3.33 2.35
N THR A 439 8.45 2.18 3.00
CA THR A 439 8.27 2.09 4.45
C THR A 439 9.30 1.15 5.03
N ARG A 440 10.06 1.63 6.02
CA ARG A 440 11.07 0.86 6.74
C ARG A 440 10.66 0.66 8.20
N LYS A 441 10.83 -0.56 8.71
CA LYS A 441 10.60 -0.88 10.12
C LYS A 441 11.93 -1.03 10.85
N GLY A 442 11.95 -0.67 12.13
CA GLY A 442 13.11 -0.81 13.00
C GLY A 442 12.74 -1.28 14.40
N GLU A 443 13.73 -1.85 15.06
CA GLU A 443 13.68 -2.28 16.45
C GLU A 443 14.90 -1.72 17.17
N GLN A 444 14.74 -1.24 18.41
CA GLN A 444 15.79 -0.54 19.12
C GLN A 444 15.80 -0.98 20.60
N VAL A 445 17.01 -1.07 21.16
CA VAL A 445 17.24 -1.23 22.59
C VAL A 445 18.17 -0.11 23.03
N PHE A 446 17.89 0.50 24.17
CA PHE A 446 18.69 1.61 24.69
C PHE A 446 18.83 1.57 26.20
N SER A 447 19.87 2.19 26.71
CA SER A 447 20.12 2.35 28.13
C SER A 447 20.83 3.67 28.43
N SER A 448 20.60 4.20 29.62
CA SER A 448 21.31 5.36 30.16
C SER A 448 21.67 5.09 31.62
N ILE A 449 22.88 5.41 32.01
CA ILE A 449 23.36 5.36 33.39
C ILE A 449 24.04 6.69 33.71
N LEU A 450 23.55 7.38 34.75
CA LEU A 450 24.08 8.64 35.24
C LEU A 450 24.51 8.44 36.68
N TYR A 451 25.73 8.84 37.01
CA TYR A 451 26.22 8.96 38.38
C TYR A 451 26.34 10.44 38.72
N GLY A 452 25.65 10.90 39.75
CA GLY A 452 25.60 12.28 40.18
C GLY A 452 25.87 12.48 41.67
N ALA A 453 26.18 13.72 42.03
CA ALA A 453 26.31 14.14 43.42
C ALA A 453 25.58 15.49 43.60
N GLU A 454 24.98 15.73 44.75
CA GLU A 454 24.26 16.95 45.12
C GLU A 454 25.01 17.68 46.24
N PHE A 455 25.29 18.95 46.04
CA PHE A 455 25.93 19.85 46.97
C PHE A 455 25.02 21.05 47.24
N GLU A 456 24.33 21.01 48.34
CA GLU A 456 23.41 22.08 48.79
C GLU A 456 24.23 23.22 49.45
N ASN A 457 24.07 24.43 48.92
CA ASN A 457 24.57 25.70 49.48
C ASN A 457 23.47 26.76 49.30
N GLU A 458 23.81 27.99 48.91
CA GLU A 458 22.84 29.04 48.50
C GLU A 458 22.07 28.59 47.23
N VAL A 459 22.72 27.84 46.36
CA VAL A 459 22.13 27.12 45.23
C VAL A 459 22.61 25.67 45.28
N THR A 460 21.84 24.74 44.75
CA THR A 460 22.22 23.35 44.63
C THR A 460 23.07 23.15 43.37
N LEU A 461 24.22 22.50 43.54
CA LEU A 461 25.15 22.14 42.46
C LEU A 461 25.20 20.63 42.32
N SER A 462 24.80 20.10 41.15
CA SER A 462 24.75 18.69 40.90
C SER A 462 25.64 18.29 39.70
N PRO A 463 26.97 18.08 39.94
CA PRO A 463 27.83 17.50 38.92
C PRO A 463 27.48 16.05 38.68
N TYR A 464 27.59 15.62 37.41
CA TYR A 464 27.31 14.25 37.02
C TYR A 464 28.17 13.78 35.84
N GLY A 465 28.28 12.44 35.75
CA GLY A 465 28.77 11.75 34.55
C GLY A 465 27.71 10.81 34.05
N ARG A 466 27.51 10.70 32.74
CA ARG A 466 26.49 9.87 32.11
C ARG A 466 27.08 9.06 30.97
N ILE A 467 26.57 7.84 30.80
CA ILE A 467 26.82 6.96 29.66
C ILE A 467 25.46 6.53 29.08
N ASP A 468 25.26 6.82 27.81
CA ASP A 468 24.14 6.35 27.03
C ASP A 468 24.65 5.33 26.02
N ALA A 469 23.86 4.27 25.78
CA ALA A 469 24.17 3.25 24.78
C ALA A 469 22.88 2.78 24.08
N GLY A 470 23.00 2.50 22.79
CA GLY A 470 21.88 2.01 22.00
C GLY A 470 22.30 1.07 20.88
N TYR A 471 21.35 0.24 20.50
CA TYR A 471 21.44 -0.65 19.36
C TYR A 471 20.13 -0.61 18.58
N THR A 472 20.20 -0.23 17.31
CA THR A 472 19.08 -0.18 16.41
C THR A 472 19.29 -1.13 15.24
N LYS A 473 18.24 -1.88 14.91
CA LYS A 473 18.17 -2.75 13.74
C LYS A 473 17.09 -2.23 12.81
N LEU A 474 17.48 -1.65 11.68
CA LEU A 474 16.58 -1.23 10.61
C LEU A 474 16.44 -2.39 9.61
N LYS A 475 15.21 -2.82 9.35
CA LYS A 475 14.92 -3.92 8.41
C LYS A 475 15.17 -3.48 6.97
N SER A 476 15.37 -4.42 6.06
CA SER A 476 15.40 -4.14 4.63
C SER A 476 14.06 -3.61 4.14
N TYR A 477 14.08 -2.77 3.13
CA TYR A 477 12.86 -2.29 2.45
C TYR A 477 13.16 -1.96 0.98
N SER A 478 12.10 -1.81 0.19
CA SER A 478 12.18 -1.41 -1.20
C SER A 478 11.32 -0.17 -1.43
N GLU A 479 11.84 0.78 -2.18
CA GLU A 479 11.03 1.87 -2.73
C GLU A 479 10.08 1.32 -3.80
N SER A 480 9.02 2.07 -4.07
CA SER A 480 8.06 1.83 -5.13
C SER A 480 7.72 3.14 -5.85
N GLY A 481 7.13 3.05 -7.02
CA GLY A 481 6.63 4.20 -7.76
C GLY A 481 7.23 4.36 -9.15
N LYS A 482 8.54 4.25 -9.32
CA LYS A 482 9.23 4.44 -10.60
C LYS A 482 10.42 3.49 -10.73
N VAL A 483 11.02 3.50 -11.89
CA VAL A 483 12.15 2.61 -12.24
C VAL A 483 13.41 2.88 -11.41
N ALA A 484 13.61 4.13 -10.99
CA ALA A 484 14.70 4.50 -10.10
C ALA A 484 14.50 4.06 -8.64
N SER A 485 13.48 3.23 -8.35
CA SER A 485 13.25 2.64 -7.04
C SER A 485 14.43 1.80 -6.58
N ILE A 486 14.80 1.98 -5.31
CA ILE A 486 15.97 1.36 -4.69
C ILE A 486 15.53 0.34 -3.64
N ASN A 487 16.22 -0.79 -3.60
CA ASN A 487 16.22 -1.73 -2.47
C ASN A 487 17.29 -1.31 -1.48
N TYR A 488 16.96 -1.29 -0.21
CA TYR A 488 17.88 -1.04 0.88
C TYR A 488 17.98 -2.27 1.77
N ASN A 489 19.18 -2.74 2.02
CA ASN A 489 19.40 -3.88 2.89
C ASN A 489 19.25 -3.52 4.38
N GLU A 490 19.19 -4.56 5.24
CA GLU A 490 19.19 -4.40 6.69
C GLU A 490 20.41 -3.59 7.15
N GLN A 491 20.22 -2.66 8.10
CA GLN A 491 21.29 -1.92 8.76
C GLN A 491 21.24 -2.12 10.26
N LYS A 492 22.43 -2.12 10.88
CA LYS A 492 22.64 -2.20 12.32
C LYS A 492 23.42 -0.97 12.75
N ILE A 493 22.87 -0.24 13.71
CA ILE A 493 23.42 1.01 14.22
C ILE A 493 23.70 0.83 15.70
N LYS A 494 24.91 1.13 16.12
CA LYS A 494 25.32 1.17 17.53
C LYS A 494 25.65 2.60 17.89
N THR A 495 25.11 3.08 18.97
CA THR A 495 25.36 4.41 19.48
C THR A 495 25.90 4.32 20.90
N ALA A 496 26.85 5.16 21.22
CA ALA A 496 27.35 5.36 22.57
C ALA A 496 27.67 6.82 22.79
N ARG A 497 27.32 7.35 23.96
CA ARG A 497 27.68 8.69 24.40
C ARG A 497 28.25 8.61 25.80
N ALA A 498 29.37 9.31 26.03
CA ALA A 498 29.87 9.57 27.36
C ALA A 498 29.85 11.08 27.59
N SER A 499 29.24 11.53 28.68
CA SER A 499 29.12 12.95 28.98
C SER A 499 29.43 13.28 30.43
N ILE A 500 29.84 14.51 30.65
CA ILE A 500 29.97 15.14 31.96
C ILE A 500 29.16 16.42 31.99
N GLY A 501 28.49 16.69 33.09
CA GLY A 501 27.60 17.85 33.17
C GLY A 501 27.53 18.41 34.58
N LEU A 502 26.95 19.60 34.64
CA LEU A 502 26.62 20.29 35.87
C LEU A 502 25.18 20.80 35.75
N LEU A 503 24.35 20.40 36.69
CA LEU A 503 23.03 20.99 36.91
C LEU A 503 23.16 21.99 38.06
N ILE A 504 22.50 23.13 37.93
CA ILE A 504 22.42 24.20 38.96
C ILE A 504 20.94 24.43 39.15
N ASP A 505 20.46 24.35 40.37
CA ASP A 505 19.06 24.61 40.71
C ASP A 505 18.94 25.41 42.02
N ASP A 506 17.82 26.10 42.16
CA ASP A 506 17.52 26.96 43.30
C ASP A 506 16.00 26.87 43.61
N GLU A 507 15.62 27.31 44.81
CA GLU A 507 14.23 27.43 45.25
C GLU A 507 13.91 28.87 45.58
N ILE A 508 12.94 29.46 44.86
CA ILE A 508 12.52 30.84 45.08
C ILE A 508 11.04 30.81 45.50
N GLN A 509 10.76 31.12 46.75
CA GLN A 509 9.41 31.19 47.31
C GLN A 509 8.82 32.58 47.14
N THR A 510 7.59 32.65 46.62
CA THR A 510 6.72 33.84 46.59
C THR A 510 5.39 33.57 47.29
N PRO A 511 4.57 34.57 47.58
CA PRO A 511 3.29 34.33 48.20
C PRO A 511 2.32 33.48 47.36
N GLU A 512 2.44 33.52 46.03
CA GLU A 512 1.52 32.87 45.09
C GLU A 512 2.09 31.54 44.53
N ALA A 513 3.42 31.37 44.51
CA ALA A 513 4.06 30.18 43.92
C ALA A 513 5.49 30.00 44.44
N THR A 514 5.98 28.76 44.37
CA THR A 514 7.39 28.41 44.53
C THR A 514 7.97 28.06 43.16
N PHE A 515 9.06 28.71 42.80
CA PHE A 515 9.78 28.50 41.56
C PHE A 515 11.05 27.68 41.83
N PHE A 516 11.33 26.71 40.98
CA PHE A 516 12.55 25.89 41.01
C PHE A 516 13.34 26.10 39.71
N PRO A 517 13.96 27.29 39.52
CA PRO A 517 14.77 27.55 38.34
C PRO A 517 15.94 26.59 38.27
N ASN A 518 16.26 26.12 37.07
CA ASN A 518 17.39 25.26 36.84
C ASN A 518 18.15 25.63 35.56
N ALA A 519 19.45 25.32 35.54
CA ALA A 519 20.30 25.49 34.38
C ALA A 519 21.23 24.28 34.26
N ARG A 520 21.46 23.84 33.05
CA ARG A 520 22.31 22.68 32.73
C ARG A 520 23.37 23.08 31.74
N ILE A 521 24.58 22.61 31.96
CA ILE A 521 25.66 22.59 30.99
C ILE A 521 26.22 21.17 30.93
N GLU A 522 26.31 20.61 29.72
CA GLU A 522 26.83 19.27 29.50
C GLU A 522 27.77 19.26 28.29
N TYR A 523 28.87 18.56 28.42
CA TYR A 523 29.76 18.23 27.33
C TYR A 523 29.84 16.70 27.21
N GLY A 524 29.66 16.21 26.02
CA GLY A 524 29.67 14.79 25.71
C GLY A 524 30.46 14.47 24.46
N LYS A 525 30.85 13.22 24.35
CA LYS A 525 31.44 12.64 23.17
C LYS A 525 30.55 11.50 22.67
N ASP A 526 30.10 11.65 21.44
CA ASP A 526 29.26 10.65 20.75
C ASP A 526 30.14 9.72 19.92
N ALA A 527 29.76 8.46 19.85
CA ALA A 527 30.31 7.49 18.93
C ALA A 527 29.17 6.75 18.25
N VAL A 528 29.15 6.78 16.93
CA VAL A 528 28.18 6.05 16.09
C VAL A 528 28.95 5.06 15.24
N ASP A 529 28.52 3.80 15.24
CA ASP A 529 29.03 2.71 14.40
C ASP A 529 27.84 2.04 13.70
N ALA A 530 27.76 2.21 12.41
CA ALA A 530 26.70 1.62 11.62
C ALA A 530 27.26 0.67 10.56
N SER A 531 26.50 -0.38 10.24
CA SER A 531 26.85 -1.23 9.11
C SER A 531 26.70 -0.47 7.80
N ASP A 532 27.54 -0.76 6.82
CA ASP A 532 27.43 -0.19 5.49
C ASP A 532 26.00 -0.31 4.93
N ALA A 533 25.54 0.74 4.26
CA ALA A 533 24.29 0.71 3.55
C ALA A 533 24.52 0.10 2.15
N VAL A 534 23.89 -1.04 1.90
CA VAL A 534 23.94 -1.72 0.61
C VAL A 534 22.61 -1.49 -0.12
N LEU A 535 22.74 -1.01 -1.36
CA LEU A 535 21.62 -0.58 -2.20
C LEU A 535 21.66 -1.30 -3.54
N SER A 536 20.52 -1.59 -4.11
CA SER A 536 20.40 -1.99 -5.51
C SER A 536 19.13 -1.39 -6.10
N TYR A 537 19.11 -1.14 -7.41
CA TYR A 537 17.84 -0.78 -8.03
C TYR A 537 16.87 -1.97 -8.02
N VAL A 538 15.58 -1.72 -7.79
CA VAL A 538 14.55 -2.78 -7.79
C VAL A 538 14.56 -3.55 -9.11
N VAL A 539 14.78 -2.85 -10.23
CA VAL A 539 14.88 -3.44 -11.57
C VAL A 539 16.22 -4.18 -11.82
N TYR A 540 17.23 -3.95 -10.98
CA TYR A 540 18.55 -4.61 -11.07
C TYR A 540 19.02 -5.10 -9.69
N PRO A 541 18.34 -6.09 -9.10
CA PRO A 541 18.58 -6.54 -7.72
C PRO A 541 19.95 -7.19 -7.49
N ASN A 542 20.65 -7.55 -8.56
CA ASN A 542 21.96 -8.21 -8.50
C ASN A 542 23.15 -7.24 -8.69
N THR A 543 22.90 -5.92 -8.71
CA THR A 543 23.95 -4.89 -8.79
C THR A 543 23.94 -4.06 -7.53
N ASP A 544 24.87 -4.35 -6.65
CA ASP A 544 24.99 -3.69 -5.35
C ASP A 544 25.86 -2.43 -5.45
N TYR A 545 25.39 -1.38 -4.78
CA TYR A 545 26.12 -0.15 -4.50
C TYR A 545 26.27 -0.04 -2.98
N THR A 546 27.48 0.14 -2.51
CA THR A 546 27.75 0.17 -1.07
C THR A 546 28.16 1.57 -0.65
N PHE A 547 27.36 2.18 0.21
CA PHE A 547 27.74 3.38 0.95
C PHE A 547 28.43 2.95 2.24
N LYS A 548 29.73 3.22 2.32
CA LYS A 548 30.51 2.91 3.50
C LYS A 548 30.22 3.94 4.57
N ILE A 549 29.97 3.46 5.77
CA ILE A 549 29.73 4.26 6.95
C ILE A 549 30.88 3.99 7.91
N ASP A 550 31.84 4.92 7.95
CA ASP A 550 32.92 4.84 8.91
C ASP A 550 32.36 5.15 10.31
N ARG A 551 33.04 4.63 11.34
CA ARG A 551 32.75 5.01 12.73
C ARG A 551 32.96 6.52 12.88
N GLU A 552 31.91 7.20 13.29
CA GLU A 552 31.92 8.63 13.52
C GLU A 552 32.05 8.92 15.02
N GLU A 553 32.88 9.86 15.39
CA GLU A 553 33.02 10.42 16.75
C GLU A 553 32.82 11.92 16.64
N SER A 554 31.86 12.45 17.41
CA SER A 554 31.57 13.87 17.45
C SER A 554 31.53 14.41 18.87
N ASP A 555 31.88 15.68 19.01
CA ASP A 555 31.75 16.41 20.27
C ASP A 555 30.33 17.00 20.34
N ASN A 556 29.69 16.88 21.49
CA ASN A 556 28.35 17.39 21.73
C ASN A 556 28.37 18.34 22.94
N PHE A 557 27.83 19.51 22.75
CA PHE A 557 27.67 20.51 23.81
C PHE A 557 26.18 20.81 24.00
N ARG A 558 25.72 20.83 25.26
CA ARG A 558 24.35 21.15 25.63
C ARG A 558 24.26 22.26 26.63
N LEU A 559 23.30 23.14 26.41
CA LEU A 559 22.91 24.20 27.31
C LEU A 559 21.41 24.17 27.51
N GLY A 560 20.96 23.99 28.74
CA GLY A 560 19.58 23.95 29.12
C GLY A 560 19.21 24.97 30.17
N PHE A 561 17.99 25.49 30.12
CA PHE A 561 17.38 26.33 31.13
C PHE A 561 15.95 25.89 31.35
N GLY A 562 15.51 25.86 32.61
CA GLY A 562 14.16 25.46 32.92
C GLY A 562 13.67 26.00 34.25
N THR A 563 12.44 25.74 34.54
CA THR A 563 11.85 25.99 35.86
C THR A 563 10.67 25.05 36.08
N ASP A 564 10.56 24.54 37.31
CA ASP A 564 9.32 24.01 37.83
C ASP A 564 8.61 25.10 38.63
N ILE A 565 7.31 25.23 38.53
CA ILE A 565 6.51 26.24 39.18
C ILE A 565 5.42 25.53 40.01
N LEU A 566 5.56 25.49 41.32
CA LEU A 566 4.56 24.98 42.22
C LEU A 566 3.61 26.10 42.59
N VAL A 567 2.35 25.99 42.21
CA VAL A 567 1.31 26.99 42.50
C VAL A 567 0.38 26.52 43.60
N GLU A 568 -0.33 27.48 44.20
CA GLU A 568 -1.37 27.20 45.19
C GLU A 568 -2.37 26.18 44.63
N GLY A 569 -2.69 25.16 45.43
CA GLY A 569 -3.56 24.04 44.96
C GLY A 569 -2.80 22.80 44.52
N GLY A 570 -1.44 22.78 44.61
CA GLY A 570 -0.61 21.60 44.43
C GLY A 570 -0.24 21.28 42.98
N TRP A 571 -0.34 22.25 42.07
CA TRP A 571 0.12 22.11 40.69
C TRP A 571 1.59 22.43 40.54
N ILE A 572 2.29 21.62 39.78
CA ILE A 572 3.64 21.90 39.33
C ILE A 572 3.66 21.93 37.80
N PHE A 573 4.01 23.08 37.23
CA PHE A 573 4.23 23.25 35.80
C PHE A 573 5.73 23.24 35.54
N THR A 574 6.16 22.47 34.56
CA THR A 574 7.55 22.39 34.10
C THR A 574 7.67 23.02 32.74
N ALA A 575 8.65 23.90 32.56
CA ALA A 575 9.01 24.47 31.27
C ALA A 575 10.53 24.46 31.13
N ASP A 576 11.04 23.75 30.11
CA ASP A 576 12.47 23.67 29.82
C ASP A 576 12.75 23.98 28.38
N PHE A 577 13.84 24.69 28.16
CA PHE A 577 14.49 24.86 26.86
C PHE A 577 15.89 24.24 26.90
N GLU A 578 16.27 23.55 25.83
CA GLU A 578 17.62 23.03 25.67
C GLU A 578 18.09 23.20 24.24
N ARG A 579 19.32 23.61 24.07
CA ARG A 579 20.06 23.59 22.82
C ARG A 579 21.17 22.55 22.90
N SER A 580 21.17 21.62 21.95
CA SER A 580 22.24 20.69 21.69
C SER A 580 22.99 21.12 20.42
N GLN A 581 24.28 21.12 20.45
CA GLN A 581 25.18 21.44 19.33
C GLN A 581 26.15 20.29 19.14
N GLU A 582 26.08 19.63 17.98
CA GLU A 582 27.00 18.56 17.62
C GLU A 582 27.99 19.10 16.57
N ASP A 583 29.23 19.19 16.92
CA ASP A 583 30.27 19.88 16.15
C ASP A 583 29.83 21.28 15.65
N SER A 584 30.25 21.69 14.47
CA SER A 584 29.84 22.96 13.87
C SER A 584 28.68 22.83 12.88
N SER A 585 28.25 21.61 12.59
CA SER A 585 27.39 21.30 11.43
C SER A 585 25.97 20.86 11.79
N SER A 586 25.69 20.54 13.07
CA SER A 586 24.36 20.07 13.47
C SER A 586 23.95 20.67 14.81
N TYR A 587 22.69 21.08 14.90
CA TYR A 587 22.11 21.54 16.16
C TYR A 587 20.66 21.09 16.30
N GLU A 588 20.20 21.05 17.55
CA GLU A 588 18.80 20.83 17.90
C GLU A 588 18.41 21.75 19.06
N ASN A 589 17.26 22.41 18.93
CA ASN A 589 16.62 23.12 20.01
C ASN A 589 15.37 22.36 20.43
N SER A 590 15.21 22.09 21.71
CA SER A 590 14.03 21.42 22.26
C SER A 590 13.33 22.25 23.32
N ILE A 591 12.00 22.17 23.32
CA ILE A 591 11.15 22.73 24.37
C ILE A 591 10.38 21.54 24.97
N ASN A 592 10.39 21.45 26.29
CA ASN A 592 9.62 20.45 27.00
C ASN A 592 8.67 21.18 27.96
N LEU A 593 7.41 20.75 27.94
CA LEU A 593 6.38 21.28 28.81
C LEU A 593 5.74 20.11 29.58
N GLY A 594 5.68 20.25 30.89
CA GLY A 594 5.11 19.25 31.78
C GLY A 594 4.08 19.88 32.73
N ALA A 595 3.19 19.06 33.22
CA ALA A 595 2.33 19.41 34.33
C ALA A 595 2.20 18.20 35.26
N SER A 596 2.31 18.41 36.53
CA SER A 596 2.15 17.42 37.58
C SER A 596 1.23 17.95 38.65
N PHE A 597 0.55 17.07 39.38
CA PHE A 597 -0.42 17.47 40.39
C PHE A 597 -0.29 16.63 41.66
N GLN A 598 -0.38 17.30 42.82
CA GLN A 598 -0.55 16.63 44.11
C GLN A 598 -2.02 16.35 44.38
N PRO A 599 -2.43 15.11 44.65
CA PRO A 599 -3.86 14.77 44.80
C PRO A 599 -4.41 15.25 46.15
N ASN A 600 -4.95 16.47 46.19
CA ASN A 600 -5.74 16.95 47.33
C ASN A 600 -6.99 17.76 46.94
N SER A 601 -7.39 17.77 45.68
CA SER A 601 -8.54 18.53 45.22
C SER A 601 -9.40 17.81 44.18
N THR A 602 -10.68 18.13 44.15
CA THR A 602 -11.74 17.60 43.27
C THR A 602 -11.72 18.15 41.85
N THR A 603 -10.59 18.57 41.31
CA THR A 603 -10.54 19.27 40.02
C THR A 603 -10.06 18.32 38.90
N GLU A 604 -10.83 18.19 37.81
CA GLU A 604 -10.47 17.47 36.60
C GLU A 604 -9.67 18.34 35.64
N TYR A 605 -8.67 17.76 34.97
CA TYR A 605 -7.84 18.42 33.98
C TYR A 605 -7.74 17.56 32.73
N SER A 606 -7.76 18.19 31.56
CA SER A 606 -7.59 17.49 30.29
C SER A 606 -6.50 18.13 29.47
N PHE A 607 -5.59 17.30 28.93
CA PHE A 607 -4.62 17.72 27.92
C PHE A 607 -4.96 17.02 26.61
N SER A 608 -5.02 17.77 25.52
CA SER A 608 -5.15 17.20 24.19
C SER A 608 -3.93 17.53 23.34
N VAL A 609 -3.37 16.52 22.69
CA VAL A 609 -2.32 16.69 21.68
C VAL A 609 -2.94 16.42 20.33
N ILE A 610 -2.97 17.43 19.47
CA ILE A 610 -3.55 17.35 18.13
C ILE A 610 -2.40 17.18 17.12
N GLY A 611 -2.29 16.00 16.48
CA GLY A 611 -1.33 15.76 15.40
C GLY A 611 -2.02 15.75 14.04
N GLY A 612 -1.37 16.27 13.00
CA GLY A 612 -1.92 16.38 11.65
C GLY A 612 -1.48 15.28 10.68
N SER A 613 -2.17 15.14 9.55
CA SER A 613 -1.80 14.24 8.45
C SER A 613 -0.57 14.77 7.68
N SER A 614 0.08 13.90 6.89
CA SER A 614 1.29 14.21 6.10
C SER A 614 1.22 15.44 5.18
N SER A 615 0.03 15.97 4.90
CA SER A 615 -0.19 17.15 4.06
C SER A 615 -0.60 18.41 4.84
N ASN A 616 -1.07 18.28 6.09
CA ASN A 616 -1.44 19.39 6.96
C ASN A 616 -1.04 19.00 8.38
N LYS A 617 0.13 19.46 8.82
CA LYS A 617 0.61 19.20 10.17
C LYS A 617 0.07 20.26 11.11
N GLN A 618 -0.65 19.83 12.12
CA GLN A 618 -1.18 20.66 13.17
C GLN A 618 -0.80 20.03 14.50
N PHE A 619 -0.09 20.78 15.31
CA PHE A 619 0.25 20.41 16.67
C PHE A 619 -0.45 21.39 17.62
N GLY A 620 -1.12 20.86 18.62
CA GLY A 620 -1.79 21.70 19.61
C GLY A 620 -1.69 21.07 21.00
N ILE A 621 -1.52 21.90 21.99
CA ILE A 621 -1.69 21.56 23.41
C ILE A 621 -2.85 22.38 23.92
N ASP A 622 -3.91 21.71 24.33
CA ASP A 622 -5.05 22.32 24.98
C ASP A 622 -5.02 22.01 26.48
N PHE A 623 -5.21 23.03 27.26
CA PHE A 623 -5.30 22.94 28.70
C PHE A 623 -6.67 23.49 29.16
N ASP A 624 -7.45 22.61 29.78
CA ASP A 624 -8.74 22.95 30.37
C ASP A 624 -8.70 22.81 31.89
N LYS A 625 -9.00 23.86 32.59
CA LYS A 625 -9.15 23.85 34.06
C LYS A 625 -10.52 24.30 34.47
N SER A 626 -11.28 23.46 35.15
CA SER A 626 -12.47 23.89 35.89
C SER A 626 -12.03 24.58 37.20
N MET A 627 -12.26 25.88 37.27
CA MET A 627 -11.94 26.69 38.46
C MET A 627 -13.01 26.58 39.53
N THR A 628 -14.27 26.40 39.09
CA THR A 628 -15.46 26.08 39.91
C THR A 628 -16.39 25.22 39.04
N ASP A 629 -17.50 24.74 39.63
CA ASP A 629 -18.52 23.97 38.88
C ASP A 629 -19.05 24.73 37.64
N ASP A 630 -18.98 26.07 37.69
CA ASP A 630 -19.50 26.93 36.64
C ASP A 630 -18.45 27.67 35.81
N TRP A 631 -17.15 27.54 36.12
CA TRP A 631 -16.09 28.31 35.47
C TRP A 631 -14.93 27.46 35.02
N THR A 632 -14.65 27.46 33.71
CA THR A 632 -13.55 26.76 33.09
C THR A 632 -12.57 27.72 32.41
N LEU A 633 -11.30 27.56 32.67
CA LEU A 633 -10.20 28.22 31.96
C LEU A 633 -9.64 27.25 30.90
N ASN A 634 -9.57 27.73 29.66
CA ASN A 634 -8.92 27.02 28.57
C ASN A 634 -7.69 27.82 28.10
N ALA A 635 -6.57 27.16 27.93
CA ALA A 635 -5.38 27.68 27.28
C ALA A 635 -4.95 26.74 26.20
N ASN A 636 -4.75 27.24 24.98
CA ASN A 636 -4.27 26.40 23.86
C ASN A 636 -3.03 27.00 23.20
N LEU A 637 -2.12 26.11 22.82
CA LEU A 637 -0.98 26.41 21.98
C LEU A 637 -1.11 25.55 20.72
N GLU A 638 -1.15 26.17 19.57
CA GLU A 638 -1.33 25.52 18.30
C GLU A 638 -0.23 25.93 17.33
N SER A 639 0.37 24.96 16.63
CA SER A 639 1.28 25.17 15.53
C SER A 639 0.77 24.40 14.32
N ALA A 640 0.45 25.10 13.22
CA ALA A 640 -0.09 24.49 12.02
C ALA A 640 0.78 24.82 10.80
N LYS A 641 1.08 23.82 9.96
CA LYS A 641 1.71 23.98 8.65
C LYS A 641 0.77 23.48 7.57
N SER A 642 0.44 24.31 6.60
CA SER A 642 -0.25 23.92 5.38
C SER A 642 0.78 23.65 4.28
N SER A 643 0.46 22.76 3.33
CA SER A 643 1.32 22.27 2.26
C SER A 643 2.04 23.32 1.41
N ASN A 644 1.68 24.60 1.54
CA ASN A 644 2.24 25.71 0.76
C ASN A 644 2.55 26.97 1.58
N SER A 645 2.64 26.92 2.91
CA SER A 645 2.88 28.10 3.76
C SER A 645 3.78 27.79 4.95
N ASP A 646 4.40 28.83 5.50
CA ASP A 646 5.14 28.80 6.76
C ASP A 646 4.27 28.34 7.94
N TYR A 647 4.91 27.93 9.04
CA TYR A 647 4.22 27.59 10.27
C TYR A 647 3.43 28.78 10.83
N ASN A 648 2.19 28.53 11.16
CA ASN A 648 1.34 29.48 11.85
C ASN A 648 1.20 29.02 13.31
N ASN A 649 1.78 29.77 14.24
CA ASN A 649 1.74 29.46 15.67
C ASN A 649 0.69 30.35 16.33
N THR A 650 -0.25 29.74 17.02
CA THR A 650 -1.34 30.43 17.72
C THR A 650 -1.31 30.09 19.21
N ILE A 651 -1.34 31.09 20.04
CA ILE A 651 -1.54 30.94 21.49
C ILE A 651 -2.91 31.53 21.81
N GLY A 652 -3.82 30.75 22.37
CA GLY A 652 -5.15 31.17 22.75
C GLY A 652 -5.38 30.98 24.24
N PHE A 653 -6.09 31.93 24.82
CA PHE A 653 -6.64 31.83 26.18
C PHE A 653 -8.14 32.13 26.10
N SER A 654 -8.94 31.28 26.68
CA SER A 654 -10.37 31.53 26.81
C SER A 654 -10.89 31.09 28.16
N THR A 655 -11.96 31.75 28.61
CA THR A 655 -12.67 31.36 29.81
C THR A 655 -14.12 31.12 29.45
N ARG A 656 -14.71 30.08 30.01
CA ARG A 656 -16.15 29.78 29.87
C ARG A 656 -16.79 29.81 31.25
N MET A 657 -17.89 30.55 31.39
CA MET A 657 -18.72 30.53 32.56
C MET A 657 -20.11 30.03 32.16
N SER A 658 -20.61 28.99 32.81
CA SER A 658 -21.99 28.52 32.68
C SER A 658 -22.85 29.23 33.76
N PHE A 659 -24.00 29.79 33.34
CA PHE A 659 -24.92 30.49 34.23
C PHE A 659 -26.16 29.64 34.49
#